data_9e5f080de01082ad5bfe74f323718d47
#
_entry.id   9e5f080de01082ad5bfe74f323718d47
#
_cell.length_a   1.000
_cell.length_b   1.000
_cell.length_c   1.000
_cell.angle_alpha   90.00
_cell.angle_beta   90.00
_cell.angle_gamma   90.00
#
_symmetry.space_group_name_H-M   'P 1'
#
loop_
_entity.id
_entity.type
_entity.pdbx_description
1 polymer ?
#
loop_
_entity_poly.entity_id
_entity_poly.type
_entity_poly.pdbx_seq_one_letter_code
_entity_poly.pdbx_strand_id
1 'polypeptide(L)'
;MAGTLAYMYAKTEIPKPESIALAQKTTVYYADGKTPIGSYAEQNREIIDCSTLPKYVGNAIISSENRTFYQDSGIDLRGIGRAFLNNVTKGTRQGGSTITQQYAERYYLGETTSYAGKLREAILSLKIAQTENKDTVLCNYMNTIYLGRGAYGIEAASKAYFNKDAKNLTISEAAMLAGIIPSPTYWDPAVNEKEAKLRFTRVIRIMREDNHITAKQAKDASMPKSVTPSTQNAYAGQQGYLLRMVKDELISSKAFTESELDTGGYKITTTIDKAKQDLMFQTASPSTKNGVLPAGLEVGGISVDPQTGAIVSLYAGDDYLKRELNNASQSTFQVGSTMKVFTLLGAIQDDVNLDTYFNGNSPRTFSSVGKAVANDGGVSYGYINLYTALANSVNTVFMDLNDHVTPAKTASIAKDAGIQGTIDSKSAFNTLGVVSLSIMDLARGYSTLANDGAKPTLHIVANVQNQAGKEQYKASNATSKVFDANDVALLQKAMTGVIQNGTGSAARSIGKTIAGKSGTANDNTAADFVGFTPSTLTAFGLWYPSSTGGAEEVPTFLGYPHGSGYPAYMFAQYMSQALESEPDQSFPTATDNGKVGGPDGTWGTGSNYSKSTASPTPTASPSESTSATASPSTSATPSQSSSPQPTTSAPTTSASTESSKAELKDSQTQQNGTSE
;
A
#
# COMPACT_ATOMS: atom_id res chain seq x y z
N MET A 1 -17.81 39.72 23.75
CA MET A 1 -16.54 39.50 23.05
C MET A 1 -15.28 39.70 23.97
N ALA A 2 -15.12 40.86 24.62
CA ALA A 2 -13.94 41.06 25.54
C ALA A 2 -13.95 40.07 26.73
N GLY A 3 -15.08 39.79 27.37
CA GLY A 3 -15.19 38.84 28.48
C GLY A 3 -14.87 37.39 28.07
N THR A 4 -15.25 36.99 26.84
CA THR A 4 -14.95 35.66 26.29
C THR A 4 -13.44 35.48 26.03
N LEU A 5 -12.79 36.54 25.50
CA LEU A 5 -11.35 36.53 25.26
C LEU A 5 -10.56 36.51 26.58
N ALA A 6 -10.99 37.29 27.58
CA ALA A 6 -10.38 37.28 28.92
C ALA A 6 -10.56 35.93 29.62
N TYR A 7 -11.71 35.27 29.49
CA TYR A 7 -11.94 33.93 30.00
C TYR A 7 -11.06 32.90 29.30
N MET A 8 -10.94 32.93 27.95
CA MET A 8 -10.09 32.06 27.19
C MET A 8 -8.60 32.26 27.58
N TYR A 9 -8.17 33.51 27.73
CA TYR A 9 -6.83 33.82 28.18
C TYR A 9 -6.52 33.25 29.60
N ALA A 10 -7.45 33.43 30.54
CA ALA A 10 -7.30 32.90 31.90
C ALA A 10 -7.24 31.36 31.95
N LYS A 11 -8.03 30.69 31.13
CA LYS A 11 -8.09 29.22 31.06
C LYS A 11 -6.99 28.58 30.19
N THR A 12 -6.29 29.35 29.38
CA THR A 12 -5.17 28.82 28.58
C THR A 12 -3.97 28.60 29.48
N GLU A 13 -3.59 27.37 29.72
CA GLU A 13 -2.35 27.01 30.43
C GLU A 13 -1.19 26.95 29.44
N ILE A 14 -0.01 27.43 29.85
CA ILE A 14 1.24 27.21 29.13
C ILE A 14 1.78 25.87 29.64
N PRO A 15 1.84 24.82 28.80
CA PRO A 15 2.43 23.54 29.20
C PRO A 15 3.89 23.74 29.57
N LYS A 16 4.38 23.00 30.56
CA LYS A 16 5.78 23.12 30.99
C LYS A 16 6.71 22.58 29.91
N PRO A 17 7.80 23.28 29.54
CA PRO A 17 8.75 22.82 28.52
C PRO A 17 9.31 21.41 28.78
N GLU A 18 9.48 21.05 30.07
CA GLU A 18 10.00 19.72 30.46
C GLU A 18 9.09 18.56 30.10
N SER A 19 7.77 18.79 30.03
CA SER A 19 6.82 17.76 29.58
C SER A 19 6.93 17.47 28.09
N ILE A 20 7.63 18.30 27.35
CA ILE A 20 7.75 18.33 25.89
C ILE A 20 9.15 17.90 25.45
N ALA A 21 10.13 17.99 26.33
CA ALA A 21 11.50 17.44 26.13
C ALA A 21 11.47 15.91 25.91
N LEU A 22 10.35 15.27 26.13
CA LEU A 22 10.10 13.85 25.98
C LEU A 22 9.19 13.52 24.77
N ALA A 23 9.22 14.27 23.69
CA ALA A 23 8.68 13.74 22.43
C ALA A 23 9.47 12.48 22.09
N GLN A 24 8.94 11.36 22.53
CA GLN A 24 9.61 10.08 22.42
C GLN A 24 9.17 9.45 21.09
N LYS A 25 10.09 8.72 20.50
CA LYS A 25 9.94 7.98 19.27
C LYS A 25 8.79 6.98 19.38
N THR A 26 7.70 7.17 18.64
CA THR A 26 6.69 6.14 18.49
C THR A 26 7.27 5.01 17.66
N THR A 27 7.24 3.80 18.20
CA THR A 27 7.78 2.61 17.56
C THR A 27 6.69 1.61 17.25
N VAL A 28 6.71 1.11 16.02
CA VAL A 28 5.79 0.09 15.50
C VAL A 28 6.49 -1.26 15.54
N TYR A 29 5.82 -2.24 16.14
CA TYR A 29 6.33 -3.59 16.36
C TYR A 29 5.51 -4.63 15.58
N TYR A 30 6.14 -5.73 15.22
CA TYR A 30 5.45 -6.94 14.79
C TYR A 30 4.53 -7.47 15.90
N ALA A 31 3.73 -8.48 15.60
CA ALA A 31 2.75 -9.07 16.53
C ALA A 31 3.34 -9.58 17.84
N ASP A 32 4.64 -9.90 17.88
CA ASP A 32 5.37 -10.28 19.08
C ASP A 32 5.52 -9.12 20.10
N GLY A 33 5.24 -7.89 19.71
CA GLY A 33 5.38 -6.67 20.51
C GLY A 33 6.81 -6.37 20.92
N LYS A 34 7.82 -6.98 20.31
CA LYS A 34 9.25 -6.89 20.64
C LYS A 34 10.11 -6.52 19.45
N THR A 35 9.89 -7.15 18.30
CA THR A 35 10.66 -6.92 17.07
C THR A 35 10.14 -5.66 16.39
N PRO A 36 10.95 -4.60 16.20
CA PRO A 36 10.48 -3.38 15.55
C PRO A 36 10.35 -3.56 14.05
N ILE A 37 9.27 -3.03 13.47
CA ILE A 37 9.09 -2.79 12.03
C ILE A 37 9.81 -1.50 11.66
N GLY A 38 9.63 -0.45 12.47
CA GLY A 38 10.18 0.88 12.28
C GLY A 38 9.60 1.86 13.29
N SER A 39 9.74 3.15 12.99
CA SER A 39 9.22 4.19 13.89
C SER A 39 8.78 5.40 13.11
N TYR A 40 7.78 6.09 13.65
CA TYR A 40 7.38 7.40 13.17
C TYR A 40 8.32 8.43 13.76
N ALA A 41 8.83 9.28 12.87
CA ALA A 41 9.90 10.24 13.11
C ALA A 41 11.16 9.59 13.75
N GLU A 42 12.23 9.52 12.99
CA GLU A 42 13.55 9.67 13.59
C GLU A 42 13.62 11.11 14.09
N GLN A 43 12.99 11.38 15.24
CA GLN A 43 13.21 12.64 15.92
C GLN A 43 14.59 12.56 16.55
N ASN A 44 15.60 12.88 15.77
CA ASN A 44 16.85 13.31 16.33
C ASN A 44 16.57 14.68 16.96
N ARG A 45 16.12 14.68 18.20
CA ARG A 45 15.99 15.88 18.99
C ARG A 45 17.01 15.81 20.10
N GLU A 46 17.90 16.79 20.09
CA GLU A 46 18.86 17.00 21.15
C GLU A 46 18.66 18.43 21.66
N ILE A 47 18.19 18.56 22.89
CA ILE A 47 17.95 19.85 23.53
C ILE A 47 19.28 20.35 24.06
N ILE A 48 19.64 21.57 23.68
CA ILE A 48 20.88 22.22 24.09
C ILE A 48 20.59 23.51 24.85
N ASP A 49 21.54 23.91 25.68
CA ASP A 49 21.58 25.25 26.24
C ASP A 49 22.04 26.24 25.13
N CYS A 50 21.12 27.08 24.69
CA CYS A 50 21.40 28.03 23.61
C CYS A 50 22.42 29.11 23.98
N SER A 51 22.76 29.27 25.27
CA SER A 51 23.86 30.17 25.68
C SER A 51 25.20 29.71 25.15
N THR A 52 25.34 28.45 24.76
CA THR A 52 26.54 27.86 24.14
C THR A 52 26.64 28.17 22.63
N LEU A 53 25.56 28.65 22.03
CA LEU A 53 25.52 28.92 20.60
C LEU A 53 26.15 30.30 20.25
N PRO A 54 26.82 30.39 19.11
CA PRO A 54 27.19 31.69 18.58
C PRO A 54 25.95 32.55 18.29
N LYS A 55 25.97 33.82 18.67
CA LYS A 55 24.81 34.74 18.52
C LYS A 55 24.25 34.79 17.09
N TYR A 56 25.08 34.60 16.08
CA TYR A 56 24.63 34.64 14.69
C TYR A 56 23.72 33.47 14.32
N VAL A 57 23.65 32.37 15.10
CA VAL A 57 22.75 31.29 14.86
C VAL A 57 21.28 31.71 15.11
N GLY A 58 21.03 32.29 16.29
CA GLY A 58 19.69 32.85 16.60
C GLY A 58 19.34 34.01 15.67
N ASN A 59 20.33 34.88 15.36
CA ASN A 59 20.13 35.99 14.46
C ASN A 59 19.77 35.56 13.02
N ALA A 60 20.32 34.46 12.53
CA ALA A 60 19.95 33.91 11.22
C ALA A 60 18.49 33.51 11.18
N ILE A 61 18.02 32.84 12.24
CA ILE A 61 16.61 32.43 12.37
C ILE A 61 15.68 33.62 12.45
N ILE A 62 16.02 34.63 13.27
CA ILE A 62 15.26 35.89 13.38
C ILE A 62 15.20 36.58 12.01
N SER A 63 16.32 36.64 11.29
CA SER A 63 16.40 37.25 9.96
C SER A 63 15.58 36.52 8.93
N SER A 64 15.42 35.18 9.04
CA SER A 64 14.59 34.39 8.15
C SER A 64 13.12 34.58 8.46
N GLU A 65 12.73 34.41 9.74
CA GLU A 65 11.34 34.17 10.14
C GLU A 65 10.65 35.42 10.69
N ASN A 66 11.37 36.27 11.47
CA ASN A 66 10.69 37.34 12.20
C ASN A 66 11.65 38.47 12.59
N ARG A 67 11.97 39.40 11.67
CA ARG A 67 12.94 40.51 11.87
C ARG A 67 12.61 41.41 13.07
N THR A 68 11.32 41.48 13.46
CA THR A 68 10.84 42.29 14.59
C THR A 68 10.70 41.51 15.89
N PHE A 69 11.27 40.31 15.96
CA PHE A 69 11.05 39.38 17.08
C PHE A 69 11.26 39.99 18.46
N TYR A 70 12.33 40.73 18.68
CA TYR A 70 12.61 41.41 19.96
C TYR A 70 11.70 42.58 20.25
N GLN A 71 10.98 43.11 19.24
CA GLN A 71 10.15 44.31 19.32
C GLN A 71 8.66 44.00 19.35
N ASP A 72 8.24 42.79 18.88
CA ASP A 72 6.83 42.41 18.86
C ASP A 72 6.37 41.87 20.23
N SER A 73 5.06 41.92 20.46
CA SER A 73 4.41 41.41 21.67
C SER A 73 3.90 39.96 21.54
N GLY A 74 4.57 39.16 20.72
CA GLY A 74 4.19 37.77 20.42
C GLY A 74 3.28 37.63 19.22
N ILE A 75 2.62 38.71 18.78
CA ILE A 75 1.76 38.77 17.59
C ILE A 75 2.17 40.00 16.78
N ASP A 76 2.39 39.84 15.48
CA ASP A 76 2.60 40.95 14.54
C ASP A 76 1.29 41.29 13.79
N LEU A 77 0.46 42.15 14.41
CA LEU A 77 -0.79 42.60 13.79
C LEU A 77 -0.56 43.35 12.47
N ARG A 78 0.58 44.04 12.33
CA ARG A 78 0.94 44.76 11.09
C ARG A 78 1.37 43.78 10.01
N GLY A 79 2.13 42.75 10.38
CA GLY A 79 2.52 41.67 9.49
C GLY A 79 1.30 40.88 8.98
N ILE A 80 0.36 40.58 9.86
CA ILE A 80 -0.91 39.91 9.50
C ILE A 80 -1.70 40.79 8.51
N GLY A 81 -1.86 42.09 8.79
CA GLY A 81 -2.56 43.01 7.88
C GLY A 81 -1.86 43.13 6.52
N ARG A 82 -0.56 43.20 6.49
CA ARG A 82 0.25 43.25 5.25
C ARG A 82 0.15 41.95 4.47
N ALA A 83 0.24 40.79 5.15
CA ALA A 83 0.09 39.46 4.52
C ALA A 83 -1.31 39.29 3.92
N PHE A 84 -2.36 39.74 4.63
CA PHE A 84 -3.71 39.73 4.13
C PHE A 84 -3.87 40.56 2.85
N LEU A 85 -3.37 41.80 2.87
CA LEU A 85 -3.40 42.70 1.69
C LEU A 85 -2.61 42.10 0.51
N ASN A 86 -1.41 41.56 0.73
CA ASN A 86 -0.62 40.95 -0.34
C ASN A 86 -1.24 39.66 -0.89
N ASN A 87 -1.84 38.84 -0.04
CA ASN A 87 -2.51 37.62 -0.47
C ASN A 87 -3.75 37.91 -1.33
N VAL A 88 -4.51 38.96 -0.98
CA VAL A 88 -5.69 39.41 -1.74
C VAL A 88 -5.31 40.13 -3.04
N THR A 89 -4.26 40.95 -3.02
CA THR A 89 -3.94 41.82 -4.16
C THR A 89 -2.92 41.21 -5.13
N LYS A 90 -2.03 40.31 -4.69
CA LYS A 90 -0.94 39.77 -5.50
C LYS A 90 -0.96 38.24 -5.65
N GLY A 91 -1.91 37.54 -5.04
CA GLY A 91 -2.02 36.08 -5.11
C GLY A 91 -0.79 35.34 -4.53
N THR A 92 0.08 36.03 -3.80
CA THR A 92 1.31 35.44 -3.20
C THR A 92 1.03 35.07 -1.74
N ARG A 93 1.18 33.79 -1.38
CA ARG A 93 1.13 33.36 0.03
C ARG A 93 2.34 33.93 0.78
N GLN A 94 2.15 35.04 1.49
CA GLN A 94 3.14 35.63 2.38
C GLN A 94 2.78 35.26 3.82
N GLY A 95 3.68 34.56 4.52
CA GLY A 95 3.52 34.23 5.94
C GLY A 95 3.70 35.49 6.80
N GLY A 96 2.81 35.69 7.76
CA GLY A 96 2.86 36.81 8.71
C GLY A 96 2.90 36.33 10.17
N SER A 97 3.23 35.04 10.44
CA SER A 97 3.30 34.49 11.80
C SER A 97 4.66 34.83 12.45
N THR A 98 4.63 35.25 13.70
CA THR A 98 5.86 35.49 14.50
C THR A 98 6.50 34.17 14.93
N ILE A 99 7.78 34.22 15.37
CA ILE A 99 8.45 33.06 15.99
C ILE A 99 7.65 32.55 17.20
N THR A 100 7.09 33.45 18.02
CA THR A 100 6.26 33.07 19.18
C THR A 100 4.99 32.34 18.76
N GLN A 101 4.36 32.79 17.65
CA GLN A 101 3.18 32.10 17.09
C GLN A 101 3.53 30.73 16.52
N GLN A 102 4.63 30.62 15.78
CA GLN A 102 5.11 29.35 15.25
C GLN A 102 5.49 28.38 16.38
N TYR A 103 6.09 28.90 17.47
CA TYR A 103 6.39 28.11 18.66
C TYR A 103 5.12 27.61 19.33
N ALA A 104 4.12 28.48 19.53
CA ALA A 104 2.83 28.10 20.11
C ALA A 104 2.07 27.11 19.24
N GLU A 105 1.99 27.32 17.92
CA GLU A 105 1.28 26.46 16.99
C GLU A 105 1.88 25.06 16.93
N ARG A 106 3.16 24.98 16.63
CA ARG A 106 3.81 23.68 16.36
C ARG A 106 4.08 22.87 17.62
N TYR A 107 4.14 23.54 18.74
CA TYR A 107 4.58 22.94 19.98
C TYR A 107 3.43 22.55 20.91
N TYR A 108 2.37 23.36 21.00
CA TYR A 108 1.29 23.15 21.95
C TYR A 108 -0.05 22.77 21.33
N LEU A 109 -0.27 23.09 20.07
CA LEU A 109 -1.60 22.97 19.46
C LEU A 109 -1.62 22.03 18.25
N GLY A 110 -0.45 21.62 17.71
CA GLY A 110 -0.37 21.00 16.39
C GLY A 110 -0.78 21.99 15.27
N GLU A 111 -0.82 21.51 14.03
CA GLU A 111 -1.23 22.38 12.92
C GLU A 111 -2.70 22.78 13.02
N THR A 112 -2.96 24.07 13.20
CA THR A 112 -4.31 24.61 13.34
C THR A 112 -4.82 25.19 12.03
N THR A 113 -5.76 24.49 11.38
CA THR A 113 -6.38 24.92 10.12
C THR A 113 -7.69 25.67 10.33
N SER A 114 -8.28 25.65 11.52
CA SER A 114 -9.55 26.29 11.83
C SER A 114 -9.37 27.71 12.39
N TYR A 115 -10.37 28.59 12.17
CA TYR A 115 -10.38 29.94 12.77
C TYR A 115 -10.33 29.92 14.30
N ALA A 116 -10.99 28.94 14.94
CA ALA A 116 -10.94 28.76 16.39
C ALA A 116 -9.54 28.33 16.86
N GLY A 117 -8.86 27.48 16.10
CA GLY A 117 -7.47 27.11 16.33
C GLY A 117 -6.54 28.31 16.24
N LYS A 118 -6.66 29.12 15.20
CA LYS A 118 -5.84 30.34 15.03
C LYS A 118 -6.08 31.39 16.13
N LEU A 119 -7.31 31.49 16.65
CA LEU A 119 -7.58 32.36 17.80
C LEU A 119 -6.92 31.83 19.08
N ARG A 120 -6.96 30.52 19.30
CA ARG A 120 -6.29 29.89 20.45
C ARG A 120 -4.79 30.02 20.39
N GLU A 121 -4.19 29.84 19.20
CA GLU A 121 -2.76 30.11 18.92
C GLU A 121 -2.38 31.55 19.27
N ALA A 122 -3.17 32.52 18.82
CA ALA A 122 -2.91 33.93 19.10
C ALA A 122 -2.96 34.25 20.62
N ILE A 123 -3.95 33.68 21.33
CA ILE A 123 -4.07 33.85 22.79
C ILE A 123 -2.88 33.23 23.53
N LEU A 124 -2.47 32.01 23.13
CA LEU A 124 -1.32 31.33 23.71
C LEU A 124 0.00 32.08 23.44
N SER A 125 0.17 32.56 22.21
CA SER A 125 1.36 33.35 21.81
C SER A 125 1.47 34.64 22.60
N LEU A 126 0.36 35.32 22.84
CA LEU A 126 0.31 36.51 23.69
C LEU A 126 0.70 36.18 25.14
N LYS A 127 0.21 35.06 25.65
CA LYS A 127 0.49 34.60 27.03
C LYS A 127 1.97 34.23 27.18
N ILE A 128 2.54 33.46 26.24
CA ILE A 128 3.98 33.12 26.21
C ILE A 128 4.82 34.39 26.19
N ALA A 129 4.53 35.34 25.29
CA ALA A 129 5.29 36.59 25.19
C ALA A 129 5.23 37.48 26.45
N GLN A 130 4.22 37.31 27.30
CA GLN A 130 4.09 38.04 28.56
C GLN A 130 4.77 37.34 29.75
N THR A 131 4.93 36.01 29.67
CA THR A 131 5.44 35.19 30.79
C THR A 131 6.88 34.75 30.61
N GLU A 132 7.35 34.64 29.35
CA GLU A 132 8.71 34.22 29.02
C GLU A 132 9.52 35.37 28.41
N ASN A 133 10.83 35.41 28.70
CA ASN A 133 11.68 36.35 28.01
C ASN A 133 11.96 35.90 26.56
N LYS A 134 12.31 36.88 25.70
CA LYS A 134 12.52 36.62 24.27
C LYS A 134 13.63 35.63 23.97
N ASP A 135 14.70 35.61 24.75
CA ASP A 135 15.81 34.68 24.55
C ASP A 135 15.36 33.22 24.90
N THR A 136 14.55 33.05 25.93
CA THR A 136 13.97 31.75 26.27
C THR A 136 13.04 31.26 25.15
N VAL A 137 12.16 32.12 24.62
CA VAL A 137 11.27 31.76 23.50
C VAL A 137 12.06 31.38 22.26
N LEU A 138 13.13 32.15 21.94
CA LEU A 138 13.98 31.83 20.80
C LEU A 138 14.72 30.50 20.99
N CYS A 139 15.26 30.26 22.19
CA CYS A 139 15.94 29.01 22.52
C CYS A 139 14.99 27.81 22.41
N ASN A 140 13.80 27.92 22.97
CA ASN A 140 12.78 26.88 22.88
C ASN A 140 12.36 26.62 21.43
N TYR A 141 12.23 27.66 20.64
CA TYR A 141 11.97 27.54 19.20
C TYR A 141 13.11 26.82 18.48
N MET A 142 14.37 27.23 18.71
CA MET A 142 15.56 26.60 18.12
C MET A 142 15.70 25.11 18.49
N ASN A 143 15.27 24.72 19.67
CA ASN A 143 15.31 23.33 20.13
C ASN A 143 14.15 22.47 19.61
N THR A 144 13.13 23.05 18.99
CA THR A 144 11.89 22.34 18.69
C THR A 144 11.50 22.34 17.22
N ILE A 145 11.98 23.31 16.43
CA ILE A 145 11.57 23.46 15.04
C ILE A 145 12.09 22.33 14.16
N TYR A 146 11.23 21.86 13.25
CA TYR A 146 11.62 20.88 12.24
C TYR A 146 12.45 21.53 11.14
N LEU A 147 13.61 20.95 10.85
CA LEU A 147 14.59 21.46 9.89
C LEU A 147 14.88 20.51 8.71
N GLY A 148 14.02 19.51 8.49
CA GLY A 148 14.23 18.48 7.46
C GLY A 148 15.09 17.31 7.96
N ARG A 149 15.23 16.26 7.13
CA ARG A 149 16.05 15.07 7.42
C ARG A 149 15.75 14.40 8.78
N GLY A 150 14.50 14.46 9.24
CA GLY A 150 14.13 13.96 10.57
C GLY A 150 14.67 14.78 11.75
N ALA A 151 15.31 15.92 11.51
CA ALA A 151 15.96 16.74 12.53
C ALA A 151 15.01 17.77 13.13
N TYR A 152 14.72 17.63 14.41
CA TYR A 152 13.97 18.58 15.24
C TYR A 152 14.94 19.29 16.17
N GLY A 153 15.02 20.60 16.03
CA GLY A 153 15.97 21.46 16.71
C GLY A 153 17.30 21.63 15.99
N ILE A 154 17.99 22.72 16.37
CA ILE A 154 19.22 23.18 15.69
C ILE A 154 20.39 22.22 15.85
N GLU A 155 20.50 21.51 17.00
CA GLU A 155 21.57 20.55 17.25
C GLU A 155 21.43 19.32 16.31
N ALA A 156 20.23 18.74 16.30
CA ALA A 156 19.95 17.62 15.42
C ALA A 156 20.12 17.99 13.93
N ALA A 157 19.69 19.20 13.54
CA ALA A 157 19.89 19.70 12.18
C ALA A 157 21.36 19.91 11.85
N SER A 158 22.15 20.47 12.77
CA SER A 158 23.59 20.62 12.59
C SER A 158 24.29 19.29 12.31
N LYS A 159 23.91 18.25 13.05
CA LYS A 159 24.42 16.90 12.86
C LYS A 159 23.95 16.28 11.54
N ALA A 160 22.66 16.44 11.19
CA ALA A 160 22.06 15.88 9.98
C ALA A 160 22.55 16.51 8.68
N TYR A 161 22.93 17.80 8.71
CA TYR A 161 23.37 18.52 7.53
C TYR A 161 24.89 18.67 7.43
N PHE A 162 25.60 18.75 8.58
CA PHE A 162 27.02 19.11 8.62
C PHE A 162 27.88 18.17 9.47
N ASN A 163 27.29 17.15 10.10
CA ASN A 163 27.97 16.18 10.96
C ASN A 163 28.79 16.81 12.08
N LYS A 164 28.23 17.85 12.74
CA LYS A 164 28.88 18.57 13.85
C LYS A 164 27.87 19.17 14.82
N ASP A 165 28.32 19.51 16.03
CA ASP A 165 27.53 20.21 17.03
C ASP A 165 27.12 21.60 16.59
N ALA A 166 25.94 22.07 16.98
CA ALA A 166 25.41 23.39 16.58
C ALA A 166 26.27 24.57 17.08
N LYS A 167 27.00 24.44 18.19
CA LYS A 167 27.95 25.43 18.69
C LYS A 167 29.09 25.70 17.71
N ASN A 168 29.36 24.79 16.77
CA ASN A 168 30.41 24.89 15.75
C ASN A 168 29.87 25.29 14.38
N LEU A 169 28.60 25.65 14.26
CA LEU A 169 28.03 26.14 13.01
C LEU A 169 28.74 27.43 12.59
N THR A 170 29.04 27.56 11.31
CA THR A 170 29.50 28.82 10.70
C THR A 170 28.28 29.70 10.37
N ILE A 171 28.56 31.01 10.07
CA ILE A 171 27.53 31.95 9.61
C ILE A 171 26.78 31.38 8.39
N SER A 172 27.52 30.81 7.44
CA SER A 172 26.92 30.21 6.22
C SER A 172 26.00 29.04 6.52
N GLU A 173 26.40 28.16 7.40
CA GLU A 173 25.61 27.01 7.78
C GLU A 173 24.35 27.40 8.57
N ALA A 174 24.46 28.30 9.52
CA ALA A 174 23.36 28.89 10.24
C ALA A 174 22.33 29.56 9.30
N ALA A 175 22.83 30.33 8.33
CA ALA A 175 21.99 31.01 7.34
C ALA A 175 21.29 30.01 6.40
N MET A 176 21.95 28.91 6.03
CA MET A 176 21.33 27.85 5.23
C MET A 176 20.22 27.17 5.99
N LEU A 177 20.46 26.69 7.23
CA LEU A 177 19.45 26.06 8.07
C LEU A 177 18.26 27.00 8.33
N ALA A 178 18.50 28.26 8.66
CA ALA A 178 17.44 29.24 8.84
C ALA A 178 16.62 29.47 7.56
N GLY A 179 17.27 29.46 6.40
CA GLY A 179 16.63 29.70 5.11
C GLY A 179 15.63 28.61 4.70
N ILE A 180 15.85 27.38 5.11
CA ILE A 180 14.97 26.25 4.74
C ILE A 180 13.78 26.03 5.67
N ILE A 181 13.72 26.73 6.82
CA ILE A 181 12.66 26.53 7.85
C ILE A 181 11.23 26.48 7.29
N PRO A 182 10.80 27.35 6.35
CA PRO A 182 9.41 27.34 5.89
C PRO A 182 9.01 26.09 5.07
N SER A 183 9.98 25.39 4.47
CA SER A 183 9.74 24.15 3.72
C SER A 183 10.98 23.26 3.72
N PRO A 184 11.35 22.69 4.88
CA PRO A 184 12.69 22.12 5.06
C PRO A 184 12.94 20.86 4.24
N THR A 185 11.91 20.09 3.90
CA THR A 185 12.04 18.91 3.02
C THR A 185 12.22 19.31 1.55
N TYR A 186 11.42 20.26 1.07
CA TYR A 186 11.48 20.67 -0.33
C TYR A 186 12.69 21.59 -0.64
N TRP A 187 13.15 22.38 0.37
CA TRP A 187 14.30 23.28 0.22
C TRP A 187 15.60 22.68 0.77
N ASP A 188 15.62 21.37 1.08
CA ASP A 188 16.87 20.66 1.36
C ASP A 188 17.83 20.83 0.18
N PRO A 189 19.11 21.22 0.41
CA PRO A 189 20.11 21.36 -0.65
C PRO A 189 20.30 20.11 -1.51
N ALA A 190 20.07 18.91 -0.95
CA ALA A 190 20.15 17.66 -1.69
C ALA A 190 18.92 17.41 -2.59
N VAL A 191 17.79 18.10 -2.34
CA VAL A 191 16.54 17.98 -3.10
C VAL A 191 16.39 19.13 -4.09
N ASN A 192 16.65 20.38 -3.65
CA ASN A 192 16.48 21.58 -4.46
C ASN A 192 17.56 22.64 -4.14
N GLU A 193 18.76 22.38 -4.66
CA GLU A 193 19.94 23.25 -4.44
C GLU A 193 19.69 24.70 -4.86
N LYS A 194 18.97 24.92 -5.97
CA LYS A 194 18.67 26.26 -6.49
C LYS A 194 17.84 27.07 -5.49
N GLU A 195 16.79 26.50 -4.95
CA GLU A 195 15.93 27.18 -3.99
C GLU A 195 16.64 27.36 -2.65
N ALA A 196 17.35 26.34 -2.16
CA ALA A 196 18.18 26.44 -0.96
C ALA A 196 19.16 27.61 -1.05
N LYS A 197 19.83 27.78 -2.20
CA LYS A 197 20.77 28.90 -2.45
C LYS A 197 20.07 30.26 -2.48
N LEU A 198 18.88 30.34 -3.07
CA LEU A 198 18.09 31.58 -3.04
C LEU A 198 17.70 31.96 -1.61
N ARG A 199 17.28 30.99 -0.80
CA ARG A 199 16.92 31.22 0.61
C ARG A 199 18.14 31.61 1.45
N PHE A 200 19.23 30.90 1.32
CA PHE A 200 20.51 31.23 1.93
C PHE A 200 20.95 32.70 1.63
N THR A 201 20.94 33.07 0.36
CA THR A 201 21.32 34.40 -0.07
C THR A 201 20.41 35.47 0.54
N ARG A 202 19.13 35.21 0.63
CA ARG A 202 18.15 36.09 1.28
C ARG A 202 18.48 36.27 2.76
N VAL A 203 18.80 35.22 3.50
CA VAL A 203 19.12 35.29 4.93
C VAL A 203 20.38 36.07 5.15
N ILE A 204 21.49 35.80 4.42
CA ILE A 204 22.76 36.54 4.51
C ILE A 204 22.53 38.03 4.26
N ARG A 205 21.75 38.41 3.23
CA ARG A 205 21.43 39.80 2.93
C ARG A 205 20.70 40.46 4.11
N ILE A 206 19.70 39.80 4.69
CA ILE A 206 18.92 40.35 5.82
C ILE A 206 19.80 40.46 7.07
N MET A 207 20.62 39.46 7.39
CA MET A 207 21.56 39.53 8.52
C MET A 207 22.52 40.72 8.40
N ARG A 208 22.95 41.05 7.19
CA ARG A 208 23.76 42.24 6.95
C ARG A 208 22.96 43.53 7.13
N GLU A 209 21.76 43.62 6.56
CA GLU A 209 20.88 44.80 6.68
C GLU A 209 20.57 45.12 8.15
N ASP A 210 20.38 44.08 8.97
CA ASP A 210 20.06 44.20 10.39
C ASP A 210 21.31 44.28 11.29
N ASN A 211 22.52 44.43 10.69
CA ASN A 211 23.81 44.51 11.37
C ASN A 211 24.16 43.31 12.26
N HIS A 212 23.57 42.12 11.99
CA HIS A 212 23.92 40.88 12.67
C HIS A 212 25.27 40.30 12.19
N ILE A 213 25.70 40.67 11.00
CA ILE A 213 27.00 40.33 10.43
C ILE A 213 27.60 41.56 9.73
N THR A 214 28.92 41.60 9.65
CA THR A 214 29.65 42.67 8.95
C THR A 214 29.56 42.53 7.42
N ALA A 215 29.84 43.62 6.70
CA ALA A 215 29.91 43.59 5.24
C ALA A 215 30.95 42.57 4.71
N LYS A 216 32.07 42.43 5.43
CA LYS A 216 33.10 41.43 5.10
C LYS A 216 32.57 40.01 5.27
N GLN A 217 31.93 39.69 6.42
CA GLN A 217 31.32 38.37 6.67
C GLN A 217 30.24 38.03 5.64
N ALA A 218 29.40 38.99 5.25
CA ALA A 218 28.39 38.78 4.22
C ALA A 218 28.99 38.51 2.84
N LYS A 219 30.11 39.16 2.50
CA LYS A 219 30.84 38.94 1.24
C LYS A 219 31.54 37.58 1.21
N ASP A 220 32.09 37.16 2.33
CA ASP A 220 32.85 35.92 2.47
C ASP A 220 31.89 34.69 2.60
N ALA A 221 30.60 34.92 2.88
CA ALA A 221 29.62 33.88 3.02
C ALA A 221 29.31 33.19 1.66
N SER A 222 29.36 31.88 1.64
CA SER A 222 29.02 31.06 0.48
C SER A 222 28.11 29.89 0.89
N MET A 223 27.29 29.39 -0.05
CA MET A 223 26.43 28.24 0.21
C MET A 223 27.27 27.07 0.70
N PRO A 224 26.99 26.53 1.92
CA PRO A 224 27.79 25.47 2.47
C PRO A 224 27.42 24.13 1.80
N LYS A 225 28.37 23.21 1.75
CA LYS A 225 28.12 21.85 1.33
C LYS A 225 27.49 21.07 2.51
N SER A 226 26.34 20.48 2.28
CA SER A 226 25.76 19.55 3.25
C SER A 226 26.27 18.12 3.00
N VAL A 227 26.29 17.30 4.06
CA VAL A 227 26.50 15.85 3.90
C VAL A 227 25.34 15.22 3.13
N THR A 228 25.58 14.11 2.49
CA THR A 228 24.52 13.32 1.85
C THR A 228 23.52 12.92 2.93
N PRO A 229 22.19 13.08 2.70
CA PRO A 229 21.19 12.61 3.64
C PRO A 229 21.45 11.14 3.99
N SER A 230 21.35 10.79 5.27
CA SER A 230 21.36 9.39 5.67
C SER A 230 20.20 8.68 4.98
N THR A 231 20.49 7.58 4.28
CA THR A 231 19.49 6.75 3.61
C THR A 231 18.70 5.87 4.56
N GLN A 232 18.92 5.98 5.85
CA GLN A 232 18.07 5.31 6.86
C GLN A 232 16.74 6.07 7.00
N ASN A 233 15.93 6.00 5.95
CA ASN A 233 14.54 6.41 6.03
C ASN A 233 13.76 5.23 6.61
N ALA A 234 13.03 5.44 7.71
CA ALA A 234 12.20 4.41 8.34
C ALA A 234 11.20 3.78 7.36
N TYR A 235 10.86 4.50 6.30
CA TYR A 235 9.96 4.04 5.24
C TYR A 235 10.67 3.31 4.08
N ALA A 236 11.99 3.10 4.12
CA ALA A 236 12.68 2.35 3.08
C ALA A 236 12.24 0.87 3.06
N GLY A 237 12.21 0.28 1.85
CA GLY A 237 11.85 -1.12 1.67
C GLY A 237 10.35 -1.39 1.91
N GLN A 238 10.03 -2.67 2.13
CA GLN A 238 8.65 -3.11 2.37
C GLN A 238 8.04 -2.58 3.68
N GLN A 239 8.88 -2.29 4.68
CA GLN A 239 8.43 -1.78 5.97
C GLN A 239 7.70 -0.44 5.85
N GLY A 240 8.04 0.36 4.84
CA GLY A 240 7.38 1.64 4.58
C GLY A 240 5.88 1.50 4.34
N TYR A 241 5.47 0.47 3.62
CA TYR A 241 4.03 0.20 3.40
C TYR A 241 3.32 -0.17 4.70
N LEU A 242 3.95 -1.01 5.55
CA LEU A 242 3.38 -1.39 6.85
C LEU A 242 3.22 -0.19 7.76
N LEU A 243 4.25 0.65 7.88
CA LEU A 243 4.23 1.87 8.67
C LEU A 243 3.14 2.83 8.19
N ARG A 244 3.02 3.00 6.87
CA ARG A 244 1.99 3.86 6.29
C ARG A 244 0.59 3.33 6.59
N MET A 245 0.32 2.04 6.41
CA MET A 245 -0.97 1.44 6.69
C MET A 245 -1.36 1.54 8.18
N VAL A 246 -0.41 1.31 9.09
CA VAL A 246 -0.63 1.48 10.53
C VAL A 246 -1.02 2.93 10.86
N LYS A 247 -0.33 3.90 10.28
CA LYS A 247 -0.61 5.33 10.47
C LYS A 247 -2.00 5.69 9.95
N ASP A 248 -2.33 5.24 8.73
CA ASP A 248 -3.62 5.51 8.09
C ASP A 248 -4.79 4.88 8.86
N GLU A 249 -4.64 3.66 9.40
CA GLU A 249 -5.67 3.01 10.22
C GLU A 249 -5.94 3.81 11.50
N LEU A 250 -4.90 4.20 12.22
CA LEU A 250 -5.05 4.94 13.48
C LEU A 250 -5.63 6.35 13.27
N ILE A 251 -5.26 7.03 12.19
CA ILE A 251 -5.85 8.34 11.85
C ILE A 251 -7.30 8.17 11.41
N SER A 252 -7.59 7.18 10.55
CA SER A 252 -8.95 6.93 10.03
C SER A 252 -9.93 6.52 11.13
N SER A 253 -9.45 5.82 12.15
CA SER A 253 -10.24 5.46 13.34
C SER A 253 -10.55 6.68 14.24
N LYS A 254 -9.92 7.83 13.98
CA LYS A 254 -9.99 9.06 14.80
C LYS A 254 -9.47 8.87 16.24
N ALA A 255 -8.73 7.80 16.49
CA ALA A 255 -8.10 7.55 17.78
C ALA A 255 -6.88 8.44 18.01
N PHE A 256 -6.19 8.80 16.91
CA PHE A 256 -4.99 9.64 16.94
C PHE A 256 -4.96 10.63 15.79
N THR A 257 -4.32 11.77 16.03
CA THR A 257 -3.84 12.67 14.98
C THR A 257 -2.46 12.23 14.50
N GLU A 258 -2.06 12.67 13.32
CA GLU A 258 -0.71 12.41 12.79
C GLU A 258 0.38 12.94 13.74
N SER A 259 0.18 14.16 14.27
CA SER A 259 1.11 14.78 15.22
C SER A 259 1.27 13.97 16.51
N GLU A 260 0.18 13.41 17.03
CA GLU A 260 0.25 12.55 18.23
C GLU A 260 1.03 11.26 17.95
N LEU A 261 0.82 10.64 16.77
CA LEU A 261 1.59 9.45 16.38
C LEU A 261 3.07 9.76 16.23
N ASP A 262 3.42 10.92 15.69
CA ASP A 262 4.81 11.29 15.46
C ASP A 262 5.55 11.69 16.75
N THR A 263 4.83 12.22 17.77
CA THR A 263 5.44 12.84 18.94
C THR A 263 5.12 12.16 20.28
N GLY A 264 4.10 11.28 20.29
CA GLY A 264 3.54 10.77 21.53
C GLY A 264 4.32 9.61 22.20
N GLY A 265 5.36 9.08 21.55
CA GLY A 265 6.17 8.02 22.12
C GLY A 265 5.42 6.72 22.36
N TYR A 266 4.50 6.40 21.48
CA TYR A 266 3.67 5.21 21.59
C TYR A 266 4.44 3.93 21.25
N LYS A 267 4.02 2.85 21.88
CA LYS A 267 4.33 1.48 21.47
C LYS A 267 3.11 0.96 20.70
N ILE A 268 3.25 0.80 19.39
CA ILE A 268 2.22 0.26 18.52
C ILE A 268 2.56 -1.19 18.19
N THR A 269 1.71 -2.13 18.58
CA THR A 269 1.84 -3.53 18.20
C THR A 269 0.90 -3.80 17.05
N THR A 270 1.43 -4.35 15.96
CA THR A 270 0.64 -4.75 14.78
C THR A 270 0.16 -6.19 14.91
N THR A 271 -0.68 -6.60 13.96
CA THR A 271 -1.10 -7.99 13.76
C THR A 271 -0.13 -8.78 12.87
N ILE A 272 0.88 -8.12 12.32
CA ILE A 272 1.82 -8.71 11.36
C ILE A 272 2.77 -9.67 12.05
N ASP A 273 2.72 -10.94 11.66
CA ASP A 273 3.71 -11.95 12.04
C ASP A 273 4.98 -11.78 11.19
N LYS A 274 6.12 -11.64 11.87
CA LYS A 274 7.39 -11.38 11.15
C LYS A 274 7.79 -12.51 10.21
N ALA A 275 7.67 -13.76 10.63
CA ALA A 275 8.08 -14.90 9.81
C ALA A 275 7.17 -15.06 8.59
N LYS A 276 5.85 -14.91 8.80
CA LYS A 276 4.87 -14.92 7.71
C LYS A 276 5.04 -13.72 6.77
N GLN A 277 5.44 -12.54 7.29
CA GLN A 277 5.74 -11.36 6.47
C GLN A 277 6.99 -11.56 5.60
N ASP A 278 8.07 -12.09 6.17
CA ASP A 278 9.29 -12.39 5.43
C ASP A 278 9.01 -13.42 4.32
N LEU A 279 8.23 -14.45 4.63
CA LEU A 279 7.78 -15.46 3.66
C LEU A 279 6.91 -14.86 2.56
N MET A 280 5.98 -13.96 2.90
CA MET A 280 5.13 -13.25 1.95
C MET A 280 6.00 -12.44 0.96
N PHE A 281 7.00 -11.72 1.46
CA PHE A 281 7.94 -10.97 0.64
C PHE A 281 8.75 -11.91 -0.28
N GLN A 282 9.30 -12.99 0.25
CA GLN A 282 10.03 -13.97 -0.54
C GLN A 282 9.19 -14.61 -1.64
N THR A 283 7.90 -14.85 -1.36
CA THR A 283 6.99 -15.49 -2.30
C THR A 283 6.56 -14.51 -3.42
N ALA A 284 6.22 -13.28 -3.08
CA ALA A 284 5.56 -12.34 -3.98
C ALA A 284 6.51 -11.37 -4.70
N SER A 285 7.66 -11.03 -4.11
CA SER A 285 8.54 -9.98 -4.64
C SER A 285 9.22 -10.40 -5.94
N PRO A 286 9.07 -9.63 -7.03
CA PRO A 286 9.84 -9.85 -8.26
C PRO A 286 11.34 -9.75 -8.06
N SER A 287 11.81 -8.89 -7.14
CA SER A 287 13.24 -8.71 -6.87
C SER A 287 13.91 -9.96 -6.31
N THR A 288 13.17 -10.82 -5.59
CA THR A 288 13.70 -12.09 -5.06
C THR A 288 13.78 -13.20 -6.11
N LYS A 289 13.22 -12.99 -7.31
CA LYS A 289 13.12 -14.00 -8.38
C LYS A 289 14.24 -13.90 -9.43
N ASN A 290 15.30 -13.14 -9.16
CA ASN A 290 16.51 -13.04 -10.03
C ASN A 290 16.19 -12.77 -11.51
N GLY A 291 15.21 -11.93 -11.80
CA GLY A 291 14.81 -11.57 -13.17
C GLY A 291 14.00 -12.65 -13.91
N VAL A 292 13.53 -13.67 -13.23
CA VAL A 292 12.70 -14.74 -13.81
C VAL A 292 11.27 -14.25 -14.10
N LEU A 293 10.77 -13.25 -13.34
CA LEU A 293 9.49 -12.63 -13.62
C LEU A 293 9.68 -11.48 -14.64
N PRO A 294 8.68 -11.23 -15.50
CA PRO A 294 8.73 -10.13 -16.46
C PRO A 294 9.00 -8.78 -15.78
N ALA A 295 9.87 -7.97 -16.38
CA ALA A 295 10.09 -6.61 -15.90
C ALA A 295 8.78 -5.79 -16.02
N GLY A 296 8.42 -5.07 -14.97
CA GLY A 296 7.17 -4.31 -14.93
C GLY A 296 5.94 -5.10 -14.48
N LEU A 297 6.08 -6.41 -14.22
CA LEU A 297 5.00 -7.18 -13.60
C LEU A 297 4.77 -6.69 -12.17
N GLU A 298 3.52 -6.31 -11.88
CA GLU A 298 3.09 -5.91 -10.56
C GLU A 298 2.44 -7.10 -9.84
N VAL A 299 2.73 -7.23 -8.57
CA VAL A 299 2.20 -8.28 -7.71
C VAL A 299 1.64 -7.66 -6.44
N GLY A 300 0.51 -8.17 -5.96
CA GLY A 300 -0.05 -7.89 -4.65
C GLY A 300 -0.33 -9.20 -3.90
N GLY A 301 -0.14 -9.18 -2.58
CA GLY A 301 -0.43 -10.34 -1.73
C GLY A 301 -0.91 -9.93 -0.35
N ILE A 302 -1.78 -10.73 0.27
CA ILE A 302 -2.26 -10.51 1.64
C ILE A 302 -2.62 -11.85 2.29
N SER A 303 -2.32 -11.97 3.58
CA SER A 303 -2.80 -13.07 4.42
C SER A 303 -3.52 -12.52 5.65
N VAL A 304 -4.65 -13.11 5.99
CA VAL A 304 -5.59 -12.62 7.01
C VAL A 304 -6.06 -13.79 7.87
N ASP A 305 -6.22 -13.54 9.16
CA ASP A 305 -7.05 -14.38 10.03
C ASP A 305 -8.52 -14.00 9.79
N PRO A 306 -9.32 -14.87 9.15
CA PRO A 306 -10.71 -14.55 8.80
C PRO A 306 -11.64 -14.46 10.02
N GLN A 307 -11.26 -15.03 11.17
CA GLN A 307 -12.08 -15.02 12.37
C GLN A 307 -12.01 -13.67 13.10
N THR A 308 -10.83 -13.02 13.06
CA THR A 308 -10.59 -11.75 13.75
C THR A 308 -10.49 -10.55 12.80
N GLY A 309 -10.17 -10.77 11.53
CA GLY A 309 -9.85 -9.73 10.57
C GLY A 309 -8.41 -9.22 10.66
N ALA A 310 -7.58 -9.84 11.48
CA ALA A 310 -6.18 -9.46 11.62
C ALA A 310 -5.39 -9.72 10.33
N ILE A 311 -4.74 -8.69 9.78
CA ILE A 311 -3.82 -8.83 8.65
C ILE A 311 -2.52 -9.41 9.20
N VAL A 312 -2.19 -10.63 8.78
CA VAL A 312 -1.04 -11.39 9.29
C VAL A 312 0.24 -11.08 8.51
N SER A 313 0.10 -10.89 7.21
CA SER A 313 1.19 -10.46 6.33
C SER A 313 0.64 -9.83 5.05
N LEU A 314 1.42 -8.98 4.40
CA LEU A 314 1.05 -8.45 3.08
C LEU A 314 2.28 -8.14 2.24
N TYR A 315 2.12 -8.22 0.91
CA TYR A 315 3.07 -7.72 -0.06
C TYR A 315 2.43 -6.56 -0.83
N ALA A 316 3.01 -5.38 -0.67
CA ALA A 316 2.52 -4.12 -1.25
C ALA A 316 3.47 -3.51 -2.28
N GLY A 317 4.66 -4.10 -2.42
CA GLY A 317 5.76 -3.65 -3.27
C GLY A 317 7.10 -3.87 -2.59
N ASP A 318 8.21 -3.73 -3.36
CA ASP A 318 9.56 -3.98 -2.86
C ASP A 318 10.12 -2.84 -2.01
N ASP A 319 9.81 -1.60 -2.37
CA ASP A 319 10.38 -0.42 -1.72
C ASP A 319 9.43 0.79 -1.81
N TYR A 320 8.89 1.18 -0.65
CA TYR A 320 7.95 2.29 -0.51
C TYR A 320 8.51 3.61 -1.04
N LEU A 321 9.82 3.87 -0.84
CA LEU A 321 10.44 5.12 -1.29
C LEU A 321 10.59 5.20 -2.81
N LYS A 322 10.60 4.07 -3.50
CA LYS A 322 10.60 4.03 -4.98
C LYS A 322 9.20 4.15 -5.55
N ARG A 323 8.22 3.59 -4.85
CA ARG A 323 6.83 3.60 -5.27
C ARG A 323 5.92 3.51 -4.04
N GLU A 324 5.26 4.60 -3.72
CA GLU A 324 4.38 4.68 -2.54
C GLU A 324 3.05 3.93 -2.72
N LEU A 325 2.63 3.68 -3.97
CA LEU A 325 1.37 3.01 -4.27
C LEU A 325 1.37 1.57 -3.75
N ASN A 326 0.46 1.27 -2.83
CA ASN A 326 0.33 -0.03 -2.19
C ASN A 326 -0.41 -1.01 -3.10
N ASN A 327 0.28 -2.04 -3.58
CA ASN A 327 -0.27 -3.05 -4.49
C ASN A 327 -1.35 -3.92 -3.84
N ALA A 328 -1.33 -4.12 -2.54
CA ALA A 328 -2.34 -4.92 -1.86
C ALA A 328 -3.65 -4.16 -1.64
N SER A 329 -3.60 -2.83 -1.36
CA SER A 329 -4.76 -2.08 -0.91
C SER A 329 -5.21 -0.93 -1.82
N GLN A 330 -4.32 -0.38 -2.66
CA GLN A 330 -4.60 0.79 -3.50
C GLN A 330 -4.60 0.47 -4.99
N SER A 331 -3.72 -0.42 -5.45
CA SER A 331 -3.76 -0.88 -6.84
C SER A 331 -5.00 -1.75 -7.07
N THR A 332 -5.65 -1.55 -8.21
CA THR A 332 -6.81 -2.33 -8.63
C THR A 332 -6.56 -2.95 -10.00
N PHE A 333 -7.09 -4.15 -10.21
CA PHE A 333 -7.05 -4.87 -11.47
C PHE A 333 -8.37 -5.62 -11.68
N GLN A 334 -8.65 -6.04 -12.89
CA GLN A 334 -9.86 -6.81 -13.21
C GLN A 334 -9.75 -8.22 -12.62
N VAL A 335 -10.60 -8.53 -11.63
CA VAL A 335 -10.49 -9.75 -10.81
C VAL A 335 -11.04 -11.01 -11.46
N GLY A 336 -11.75 -10.87 -12.57
CA GLY A 336 -12.22 -12.03 -13.30
C GLY A 336 -13.11 -12.97 -12.47
N SER A 337 -12.91 -14.26 -12.67
CA SER A 337 -13.78 -15.33 -12.16
C SER A 337 -13.86 -15.46 -10.64
N THR A 338 -13.11 -14.72 -9.86
CA THR A 338 -13.27 -14.69 -8.39
C THR A 338 -14.63 -14.13 -7.96
N MET A 339 -15.32 -13.38 -8.82
CA MET A 339 -16.68 -12.90 -8.56
C MET A 339 -17.75 -14.01 -8.60
N LYS A 340 -17.51 -15.15 -9.25
CA LYS A 340 -18.47 -16.23 -9.41
C LYS A 340 -18.96 -16.82 -8.08
N VAL A 341 -18.17 -16.77 -7.03
CA VAL A 341 -18.56 -17.28 -5.70
C VAL A 341 -19.74 -16.50 -5.12
N PHE A 342 -19.84 -15.19 -5.41
CA PHE A 342 -20.96 -14.38 -4.93
C PHE A 342 -22.25 -14.66 -5.70
N THR A 343 -22.15 -14.97 -7.01
CA THR A 343 -23.29 -15.43 -7.80
C THR A 343 -23.77 -16.79 -7.32
N LEU A 344 -22.84 -17.71 -7.03
CA LEU A 344 -23.21 -19.04 -6.53
C LEU A 344 -23.86 -18.96 -5.14
N LEU A 345 -23.35 -18.09 -4.25
CA LEU A 345 -24.00 -17.84 -2.96
C LEU A 345 -25.43 -17.31 -3.15
N GLY A 346 -25.62 -16.42 -4.14
CA GLY A 346 -26.96 -15.93 -4.49
C GLY A 346 -27.90 -17.01 -4.94
N ALA A 347 -27.44 -18.00 -5.70
CA ALA A 347 -28.24 -19.15 -6.10
C ALA A 347 -28.55 -20.06 -4.92
N ILE A 348 -27.59 -20.31 -4.02
CA ILE A 348 -27.83 -21.09 -2.78
C ILE A 348 -28.90 -20.41 -1.93
N GLN A 349 -28.88 -19.11 -1.76
CA GLN A 349 -29.89 -18.32 -1.06
C GLN A 349 -31.27 -18.32 -1.74
N ASP A 350 -31.31 -18.66 -3.02
CA ASP A 350 -32.57 -18.86 -3.78
C ASP A 350 -33.00 -20.34 -3.81
N ASP A 351 -32.55 -21.12 -2.82
CA ASP A 351 -32.86 -22.53 -2.67
C ASP A 351 -32.48 -23.39 -3.90
N VAL A 352 -31.42 -23.04 -4.63
CA VAL A 352 -30.91 -23.83 -5.75
C VAL A 352 -30.01 -24.94 -5.24
N ASN A 353 -30.36 -26.20 -5.52
CA ASN A 353 -29.49 -27.33 -5.24
C ASN A 353 -28.27 -27.33 -6.17
N LEU A 354 -27.09 -27.57 -5.61
CA LEU A 354 -25.83 -27.54 -6.35
C LEU A 354 -25.69 -28.68 -7.39
N ASP A 355 -26.55 -29.70 -7.32
CA ASP A 355 -26.71 -30.72 -8.39
C ASP A 355 -27.61 -30.25 -9.54
N THR A 356 -28.03 -29.00 -9.58
CA THR A 356 -28.70 -28.40 -10.75
C THR A 356 -27.72 -28.32 -11.94
N TYR A 357 -28.16 -28.89 -13.08
CA TYR A 357 -27.34 -28.97 -14.30
C TYR A 357 -27.60 -27.76 -15.23
N PHE A 358 -26.56 -27.19 -15.71
CA PHE A 358 -26.55 -26.08 -16.68
C PHE A 358 -25.78 -26.44 -17.94
N ASN A 359 -26.12 -25.79 -19.05
CA ASN A 359 -25.41 -25.98 -20.32
C ASN A 359 -24.05 -25.25 -20.31
N GLY A 360 -22.98 -26.02 -20.21
CA GLY A 360 -21.59 -25.56 -20.20
C GLY A 360 -20.94 -25.54 -21.59
N ASN A 361 -21.67 -25.70 -22.68
CA ASN A 361 -21.10 -25.61 -24.02
C ASN A 361 -20.61 -24.19 -24.34
N SER A 362 -19.66 -24.10 -25.23
CA SER A 362 -18.97 -22.84 -25.60
C SER A 362 -18.76 -22.75 -27.11
N PRO A 363 -18.97 -21.57 -27.73
CA PRO A 363 -19.57 -20.37 -27.15
C PRO A 363 -21.10 -20.45 -27.06
N ARG A 364 -21.71 -19.63 -26.17
CA ARG A 364 -23.18 -19.47 -26.08
C ARG A 364 -23.57 -18.00 -26.18
N THR A 365 -24.69 -17.73 -26.85
CA THR A 365 -25.27 -16.38 -26.91
C THR A 365 -26.27 -16.19 -25.79
N PHE A 366 -26.16 -15.06 -25.08
CA PHE A 366 -27.04 -14.67 -23.99
C PHE A 366 -27.81 -13.40 -24.40
N SER A 367 -29.13 -13.43 -24.22
CA SER A 367 -29.99 -12.29 -24.53
C SER A 367 -29.70 -11.08 -23.66
N SER A 368 -29.29 -11.30 -22.41
CA SER A 368 -28.91 -10.26 -21.45
C SER A 368 -27.75 -9.36 -21.93
N VAL A 369 -26.89 -9.86 -22.82
CA VAL A 369 -25.72 -9.12 -23.34
C VAL A 369 -25.71 -9.00 -24.87
N GLY A 370 -26.61 -9.68 -25.56
CA GLY A 370 -26.73 -9.60 -27.04
C GLY A 370 -25.52 -10.14 -27.82
N LYS A 371 -24.64 -10.89 -27.17
CA LYS A 371 -23.42 -11.45 -27.78
C LYS A 371 -23.08 -12.84 -27.26
N ALA A 372 -22.21 -13.54 -27.99
CA ALA A 372 -21.66 -14.82 -27.58
C ALA A 372 -20.63 -14.65 -26.46
N VAL A 373 -20.66 -15.55 -25.50
CA VAL A 373 -19.67 -15.68 -24.41
C VAL A 373 -19.02 -17.04 -24.52
N ALA A 374 -17.70 -17.08 -24.44
CA ALA A 374 -16.91 -18.29 -24.51
C ALA A 374 -16.36 -18.68 -23.11
N ASN A 375 -16.17 -19.97 -22.90
CA ASN A 375 -15.36 -20.49 -21.80
C ASN A 375 -13.87 -20.26 -22.08
N ASP A 376 -13.06 -20.32 -21.05
CA ASP A 376 -11.62 -20.25 -21.20
C ASP A 376 -11.12 -21.36 -22.15
N GLY A 377 -10.20 -21.00 -23.06
CA GLY A 377 -9.74 -21.89 -24.13
C GLY A 377 -10.84 -22.40 -25.08
N GLY A 378 -12.06 -21.84 -25.04
CA GLY A 378 -13.20 -22.29 -25.87
C GLY A 378 -13.77 -23.65 -25.51
N VAL A 379 -13.42 -24.23 -24.36
CA VAL A 379 -13.78 -25.58 -23.95
C VAL A 379 -15.28 -25.73 -23.74
N SER A 380 -15.89 -26.77 -24.33
CA SER A 380 -17.28 -27.17 -24.13
C SER A 380 -17.39 -28.29 -23.09
N TYR A 381 -18.18 -28.07 -22.05
CA TYR A 381 -18.34 -29.01 -20.92
C TYR A 381 -19.62 -29.85 -20.97
N GLY A 382 -20.46 -29.63 -21.99
CA GLY A 382 -21.78 -30.27 -22.01
C GLY A 382 -22.67 -29.77 -20.88
N TYR A 383 -23.54 -30.65 -20.37
CA TYR A 383 -24.40 -30.35 -19.23
C TYR A 383 -23.68 -30.78 -17.92
N ILE A 384 -23.42 -29.83 -17.06
CA ILE A 384 -22.69 -30.03 -15.80
C ILE A 384 -23.42 -29.37 -14.63
N ASN A 385 -23.23 -29.90 -13.43
CA ASN A 385 -23.78 -29.31 -12.21
C ASN A 385 -22.95 -28.15 -11.70
N LEU A 386 -23.47 -27.39 -10.74
CA LEU A 386 -22.83 -26.16 -10.22
C LEU A 386 -21.49 -26.44 -9.51
N TYR A 387 -21.32 -27.62 -8.87
CA TYR A 387 -20.00 -28.01 -8.33
C TYR A 387 -18.94 -28.09 -9.41
N THR A 388 -19.22 -28.78 -10.50
CA THR A 388 -18.31 -28.94 -11.63
C THR A 388 -18.08 -27.61 -12.35
N ALA A 389 -19.12 -26.78 -12.46
CA ALA A 389 -19.06 -25.49 -13.11
C ALA A 389 -18.17 -24.51 -12.32
N LEU A 390 -18.24 -24.49 -10.99
CA LEU A 390 -17.35 -23.65 -10.16
C LEU A 390 -15.91 -24.17 -10.20
N ALA A 391 -15.72 -25.49 -10.08
CA ALA A 391 -14.40 -26.13 -10.11
C ALA A 391 -13.61 -25.76 -11.37
N ASN A 392 -14.27 -25.81 -12.52
CA ASN A 392 -13.68 -25.48 -13.83
C ASN A 392 -13.92 -24.03 -14.27
N SER A 393 -14.51 -23.21 -13.40
CA SER A 393 -14.71 -21.79 -13.68
C SER A 393 -15.48 -21.47 -14.97
N VAL A 394 -16.52 -22.27 -15.31
CA VAL A 394 -17.20 -22.27 -16.62
C VAL A 394 -18.03 -21.00 -16.83
N ASN A 395 -17.60 -20.13 -17.73
CA ASN A 395 -18.20 -18.80 -17.98
C ASN A 395 -19.68 -18.91 -18.40
N THR A 396 -19.98 -19.81 -19.33
CA THR A 396 -21.32 -19.95 -19.91
C THR A 396 -22.37 -20.41 -18.89
N VAL A 397 -21.96 -21.21 -17.89
CA VAL A 397 -22.84 -21.59 -16.78
C VAL A 397 -23.08 -20.39 -15.85
N PHE A 398 -22.03 -19.65 -15.51
CA PHE A 398 -22.18 -18.52 -14.59
C PHE A 398 -22.90 -17.32 -15.21
N MET A 399 -22.83 -17.11 -16.52
CA MET A 399 -23.70 -16.15 -17.20
C MET A 399 -25.16 -16.53 -17.07
N ASP A 400 -25.50 -17.80 -17.35
CA ASP A 400 -26.85 -18.34 -17.21
C ASP A 400 -27.36 -18.22 -15.75
N LEU A 401 -26.51 -18.62 -14.80
CA LEU A 401 -26.82 -18.51 -13.37
C LEU A 401 -27.04 -17.07 -12.93
N ASN A 402 -26.24 -16.13 -13.44
CA ASN A 402 -26.37 -14.70 -13.10
C ASN A 402 -27.61 -14.05 -13.72
N ASP A 403 -28.09 -14.55 -14.85
CA ASP A 403 -29.37 -14.11 -15.42
C ASP A 403 -30.54 -14.49 -14.50
N HIS A 404 -30.46 -15.64 -13.80
CA HIS A 404 -31.46 -16.08 -12.81
C HIS A 404 -31.30 -15.34 -11.47
N VAL A 405 -30.10 -15.33 -10.88
CA VAL A 405 -29.77 -14.66 -9.59
C VAL A 405 -29.95 -13.14 -9.68
N THR A 406 -29.71 -12.57 -10.79
CA THR A 406 -29.61 -11.18 -11.18
C THR A 406 -28.27 -10.52 -10.85
N PRO A 407 -27.73 -9.67 -11.75
CA PRO A 407 -26.52 -8.91 -11.51
C PRO A 407 -26.58 -8.03 -10.25
N ALA A 408 -27.77 -7.51 -9.93
CA ALA A 408 -27.99 -6.69 -8.76
C ALA A 408 -27.80 -7.49 -7.45
N LYS A 409 -28.31 -8.71 -7.38
CA LYS A 409 -28.13 -9.57 -6.20
C LYS A 409 -26.68 -10.02 -6.05
N THR A 410 -26.00 -10.41 -7.14
CA THR A 410 -24.57 -10.74 -7.12
C THR A 410 -23.74 -9.57 -6.58
N ALA A 411 -23.99 -8.33 -7.04
CA ALA A 411 -23.31 -7.14 -6.56
C ALA A 411 -23.61 -6.83 -5.08
N SER A 412 -24.87 -7.03 -4.63
CA SER A 412 -25.27 -6.85 -3.23
C SER A 412 -24.54 -7.81 -2.31
N ILE A 413 -24.54 -9.11 -2.65
CA ILE A 413 -23.85 -10.15 -1.87
C ILE A 413 -22.37 -9.86 -1.72
N ALA A 414 -21.69 -9.48 -2.81
CA ALA A 414 -20.29 -9.11 -2.75
C ALA A 414 -20.03 -7.91 -1.81
N LYS A 415 -20.92 -6.93 -1.83
CA LYS A 415 -20.87 -5.76 -0.94
C LYS A 415 -21.13 -6.13 0.52
N ASP A 416 -22.14 -6.96 0.77
CA ASP A 416 -22.49 -7.44 2.11
C ASP A 416 -21.33 -8.28 2.68
N ALA A 417 -20.66 -9.07 1.84
CA ALA A 417 -19.44 -9.79 2.19
C ALA A 417 -18.28 -8.87 2.57
N GLY A 418 -18.29 -7.59 2.18
CA GLY A 418 -17.28 -6.61 2.59
C GLY A 418 -16.44 -6.00 1.47
N ILE A 419 -16.70 -6.32 0.20
CA ILE A 419 -16.04 -5.66 -0.93
C ILE A 419 -16.42 -4.18 -0.95
N GLN A 420 -15.42 -3.30 -0.99
CA GLN A 420 -15.61 -1.84 -0.97
C GLN A 420 -15.54 -1.23 -2.38
N GLY A 421 -14.89 -1.90 -3.32
CA GLY A 421 -14.85 -1.47 -4.72
C GLY A 421 -16.22 -1.38 -5.36
N THR A 422 -16.34 -0.56 -6.40
CA THR A 422 -17.62 -0.34 -7.11
C THR A 422 -17.90 -1.50 -8.07
N ILE A 423 -18.99 -2.21 -7.85
CA ILE A 423 -19.48 -3.30 -8.71
C ILE A 423 -20.73 -2.79 -9.45
N ASP A 424 -20.71 -2.86 -10.79
CA ASP A 424 -21.88 -2.48 -11.58
C ASP A 424 -23.01 -3.53 -11.40
N SER A 425 -24.05 -3.11 -10.69
CA SER A 425 -25.22 -3.93 -10.40
C SER A 425 -26.14 -4.18 -11.62
N LYS A 426 -25.88 -3.53 -12.76
CA LYS A 426 -26.63 -3.70 -14.01
C LYS A 426 -25.88 -4.55 -15.03
N SER A 427 -24.59 -4.75 -14.86
CA SER A 427 -23.76 -5.49 -15.80
C SER A 427 -23.93 -7.00 -15.61
N ALA A 428 -24.46 -7.69 -16.60
CA ALA A 428 -24.54 -9.15 -16.60
C ALA A 428 -23.14 -9.81 -16.53
N PHE A 429 -22.08 -9.08 -16.86
CA PHE A 429 -20.71 -9.57 -16.75
C PHE A 429 -20.09 -9.42 -15.35
N ASN A 430 -20.80 -8.91 -14.36
CA ASN A 430 -20.24 -8.76 -13.02
C ASN A 430 -19.89 -10.11 -12.37
N THR A 431 -20.60 -11.18 -12.70
CA THR A 431 -20.27 -12.57 -12.32
C THR A 431 -18.95 -13.05 -12.91
N LEU A 432 -18.57 -12.55 -14.10
CA LEU A 432 -17.28 -12.84 -14.73
C LEU A 432 -16.17 -11.89 -14.27
N GLY A 433 -16.48 -10.99 -13.30
CA GLY A 433 -15.50 -10.10 -12.69
C GLY A 433 -14.98 -9.00 -13.62
N VAL A 434 -15.84 -8.50 -14.52
CA VAL A 434 -15.55 -7.27 -15.27
C VAL A 434 -15.68 -6.08 -14.30
N VAL A 435 -14.83 -6.08 -13.29
CA VAL A 435 -14.75 -5.08 -12.22
C VAL A 435 -13.30 -5.00 -11.74
N SER A 436 -12.82 -3.79 -11.49
CA SER A 436 -11.48 -3.59 -10.92
C SER A 436 -11.57 -3.49 -9.41
N LEU A 437 -10.89 -4.42 -8.71
CA LEU A 437 -10.83 -4.51 -7.25
C LEU A 437 -9.37 -4.61 -6.80
N SER A 438 -9.10 -4.27 -5.56
CA SER A 438 -7.83 -4.52 -4.92
C SER A 438 -7.76 -5.95 -4.33
N ILE A 439 -6.55 -6.45 -4.07
CA ILE A 439 -6.35 -7.70 -3.33
C ILE A 439 -7.00 -7.62 -1.94
N MET A 440 -6.95 -6.45 -1.30
CA MET A 440 -7.61 -6.20 -0.02
C MET A 440 -9.13 -6.32 -0.11
N ASP A 441 -9.76 -5.90 -1.22
CA ASP A 441 -11.20 -6.10 -1.43
C ASP A 441 -11.56 -7.58 -1.54
N LEU A 442 -10.78 -8.35 -2.29
CA LEU A 442 -10.94 -9.79 -2.35
C LEU A 442 -10.78 -10.43 -0.96
N ALA A 443 -9.75 -10.03 -0.21
CA ALA A 443 -9.54 -10.52 1.15
C ALA A 443 -10.71 -10.20 2.08
N ARG A 444 -11.29 -8.98 2.00
CA ARG A 444 -12.49 -8.61 2.78
C ARG A 444 -13.68 -9.52 2.46
N GLY A 445 -14.01 -9.65 1.18
CA GLY A 445 -15.16 -10.46 0.74
C GLY A 445 -15.00 -11.92 1.10
N TYR A 446 -13.83 -12.48 0.83
CA TYR A 446 -13.57 -13.90 1.09
C TYR A 446 -13.36 -14.23 2.57
N SER A 447 -12.92 -13.26 3.42
CA SER A 447 -12.85 -13.48 4.87
C SER A 447 -14.24 -13.78 5.47
N THR A 448 -15.29 -13.14 4.96
CA THR A 448 -16.67 -13.44 5.35
C THR A 448 -17.07 -14.86 4.95
N LEU A 449 -16.64 -15.31 3.78
CA LEU A 449 -16.89 -16.68 3.31
C LEU A 449 -16.06 -17.73 4.09
N ALA A 450 -14.85 -17.36 4.51
CA ALA A 450 -13.98 -18.22 5.31
C ALA A 450 -14.43 -18.32 6.78
N ASN A 451 -15.17 -17.32 7.27
CA ASN A 451 -15.68 -17.21 8.63
C ASN A 451 -17.20 -17.46 8.70
N ASP A 452 -17.67 -18.47 7.99
CA ASP A 452 -19.04 -19.01 8.03
C ASP A 452 -20.15 -17.93 7.93
N GLY A 453 -19.90 -16.91 7.11
CA GLY A 453 -20.82 -15.79 6.88
C GLY A 453 -20.75 -14.67 7.93
N ALA A 454 -19.81 -14.74 8.86
CA ALA A 454 -19.55 -13.66 9.80
C ALA A 454 -18.45 -12.72 9.26
N LYS A 455 -18.81 -11.49 8.96
CA LYS A 455 -17.93 -10.47 8.38
C LYS A 455 -17.00 -9.87 9.42
N PRO A 456 -15.67 -10.03 9.31
CA PRO A 456 -14.70 -9.33 10.14
C PRO A 456 -14.41 -7.91 9.59
N THR A 457 -13.81 -7.07 10.42
CA THR A 457 -13.18 -5.82 9.98
C THR A 457 -11.67 -6.05 9.87
N LEU A 458 -11.11 -5.92 8.65
CA LEU A 458 -9.68 -6.08 8.47
C LEU A 458 -8.91 -4.94 9.15
N HIS A 459 -7.86 -5.28 9.89
CA HIS A 459 -7.03 -4.34 10.62
C HIS A 459 -5.58 -4.80 10.70
N ILE A 460 -4.65 -3.85 10.77
CA ILE A 460 -3.21 -4.10 10.90
C ILE A 460 -2.68 -3.73 12.29
N VAL A 461 -3.41 -2.92 13.05
CA VAL A 461 -3.05 -2.54 14.42
C VAL A 461 -3.71 -3.48 15.41
N ALA A 462 -2.94 -4.12 16.29
CA ALA A 462 -3.49 -4.90 17.40
C ALA A 462 -3.81 -4.00 18.61
N ASN A 463 -2.83 -3.21 19.06
CA ASN A 463 -3.01 -2.26 20.14
C ASN A 463 -1.98 -1.12 20.11
N VAL A 464 -2.28 -0.04 20.84
CA VAL A 464 -1.38 1.08 21.09
C VAL A 464 -1.28 1.32 22.59
N GLN A 465 -0.08 1.40 23.12
CA GLN A 465 0.21 1.71 24.51
C GLN A 465 1.04 2.99 24.60
N ASN A 466 0.80 3.78 25.62
CA ASN A 466 1.70 4.88 25.97
C ASN A 466 2.92 4.35 26.74
N GLN A 467 3.86 5.23 27.08
CA GLN A 467 5.10 4.89 27.77
C GLN A 467 4.91 4.26 29.16
N ALA A 468 3.79 4.58 29.82
CA ALA A 468 3.43 3.99 31.11
C ALA A 468 2.81 2.59 30.94
N GLY A 469 2.75 2.04 29.72
CA GLY A 469 2.12 0.76 29.41
C GLY A 469 0.59 0.79 29.42
N LYS A 470 -0.02 1.97 29.55
CA LYS A 470 -1.48 2.11 29.51
C LYS A 470 -1.97 2.03 28.08
N GLU A 471 -2.94 1.15 27.82
CA GLU A 471 -3.60 0.99 26.52
C GLU A 471 -4.35 2.27 26.13
N GLN A 472 -4.11 2.76 24.92
CA GLN A 472 -4.74 3.93 24.32
C GLN A 472 -5.69 3.54 23.19
N TYR A 473 -5.42 2.43 22.53
CA TYR A 473 -6.22 1.85 21.46
C TYR A 473 -6.07 0.32 21.45
N LYS A 474 -7.15 -0.34 21.11
CA LYS A 474 -7.17 -1.78 20.84
C LYS A 474 -8.14 -2.05 19.70
N ALA A 475 -7.70 -2.85 18.72
CA ALA A 475 -8.56 -3.28 17.63
C ALA A 475 -9.74 -4.11 18.14
N SER A 476 -10.86 -3.99 17.45
CA SER A 476 -12.02 -4.82 17.71
C SER A 476 -12.00 -6.04 16.81
N ASN A 477 -12.02 -7.22 17.40
CA ASN A 477 -12.17 -8.50 16.69
C ASN A 477 -13.66 -8.89 16.50
N ALA A 478 -14.58 -7.94 16.71
CA ALA A 478 -16.01 -8.19 16.54
C ALA A 478 -16.34 -8.43 15.07
N THR A 479 -17.18 -9.42 14.84
CA THR A 479 -17.70 -9.79 13.52
C THR A 479 -19.20 -9.54 13.46
N SER A 480 -19.76 -9.37 12.27
CA SER A 480 -21.20 -9.26 12.06
C SER A 480 -21.68 -10.39 11.16
N LYS A 481 -22.65 -11.18 11.61
CA LYS A 481 -23.27 -12.22 10.77
C LYS A 481 -24.04 -11.54 9.63
N VAL A 482 -23.64 -11.84 8.39
CA VAL A 482 -24.27 -11.28 7.17
C VAL A 482 -24.88 -12.34 6.27
N PHE A 483 -24.39 -13.61 6.38
CA PHE A 483 -24.94 -14.74 5.63
C PHE A 483 -25.27 -15.90 6.56
N ASP A 484 -26.17 -16.77 6.12
CA ASP A 484 -26.44 -18.03 6.82
C ASP A 484 -25.22 -18.96 6.76
N ALA A 485 -24.93 -19.63 7.87
CA ALA A 485 -23.75 -20.47 7.97
C ALA A 485 -23.84 -21.76 7.10
N ASN A 486 -25.04 -22.32 6.91
CA ASN A 486 -25.23 -23.50 6.06
C ASN A 486 -25.04 -23.13 4.57
N ASP A 487 -25.53 -21.95 4.14
CA ASP A 487 -25.35 -21.46 2.77
C ASP A 487 -23.88 -21.28 2.46
N VAL A 488 -23.15 -20.66 3.40
CA VAL A 488 -21.70 -20.47 3.26
C VAL A 488 -20.94 -21.79 3.30
N ALA A 489 -21.34 -22.74 4.15
CA ALA A 489 -20.73 -24.07 4.19
C ALA A 489 -20.97 -24.88 2.89
N LEU A 490 -22.13 -24.72 2.25
CA LEU A 490 -22.40 -25.27 0.91
C LEU A 490 -21.46 -24.63 -0.14
N LEU A 491 -21.30 -23.33 -0.10
CA LEU A 491 -20.37 -22.61 -0.97
C LEU A 491 -18.92 -23.08 -0.74
N GLN A 492 -18.47 -23.15 0.51
CA GLN A 492 -17.14 -23.66 0.88
C GLN A 492 -16.92 -25.07 0.33
N LYS A 493 -17.90 -25.96 0.45
CA LYS A 493 -17.88 -27.31 -0.14
C LYS A 493 -17.68 -27.25 -1.66
N ALA A 494 -18.40 -26.38 -2.37
CA ALA A 494 -18.20 -26.19 -3.81
C ALA A 494 -16.80 -25.64 -4.14
N MET A 495 -16.30 -24.70 -3.32
CA MET A 495 -14.98 -24.11 -3.48
C MET A 495 -13.83 -25.09 -3.20
N THR A 496 -14.00 -26.11 -2.36
CA THR A 496 -12.99 -27.19 -2.23
C THR A 496 -12.83 -27.97 -3.53
N GLY A 497 -13.89 -28.09 -4.34
CA GLY A 497 -13.84 -28.68 -5.68
C GLY A 497 -12.88 -27.97 -6.64
N VAL A 498 -12.71 -26.66 -6.50
CA VAL A 498 -11.74 -25.87 -7.28
C VAL A 498 -10.31 -26.34 -7.03
N ILE A 499 -10.00 -26.73 -5.79
CA ILE A 499 -8.70 -27.26 -5.40
C ILE A 499 -8.54 -28.71 -5.81
N GLN A 500 -9.55 -29.53 -5.54
CA GLN A 500 -9.47 -30.98 -5.74
C GLN A 500 -9.45 -31.37 -7.21
N ASN A 501 -10.27 -30.75 -8.05
CA ASN A 501 -10.52 -31.18 -9.41
C ASN A 501 -10.48 -30.02 -10.43
N GLY A 502 -10.12 -28.80 -10.02
CA GLY A 502 -10.30 -27.61 -10.82
C GLY A 502 -9.06 -26.75 -10.99
N THR A 503 -9.31 -25.48 -11.26
CA THR A 503 -8.32 -24.46 -11.64
C THR A 503 -7.34 -24.07 -10.52
N GLY A 504 -7.65 -24.42 -9.25
CA GLY A 504 -6.80 -24.20 -8.08
C GLY A 504 -5.92 -25.39 -7.67
N SER A 505 -5.75 -26.37 -8.53
CA SER A 505 -5.10 -27.66 -8.20
C SER A 505 -3.67 -27.57 -7.70
N ALA A 506 -2.95 -26.46 -7.97
CA ALA A 506 -1.62 -26.19 -7.39
C ALA A 506 -1.64 -26.21 -5.85
N ALA A 507 -2.74 -25.77 -5.23
CA ALA A 507 -2.91 -25.73 -3.78
C ALA A 507 -3.07 -27.13 -3.14
N ARG A 508 -3.30 -28.19 -3.90
CA ARG A 508 -3.33 -29.59 -3.36
C ARG A 508 -2.03 -29.98 -2.69
N SER A 509 -0.90 -29.44 -3.16
CA SER A 509 0.42 -29.75 -2.61
C SER A 509 0.58 -29.35 -1.14
N ILE A 510 -0.28 -28.50 -0.61
CA ILE A 510 -0.28 -28.05 0.80
C ILE A 510 -0.70 -29.19 1.74
N GLY A 511 -1.48 -30.16 1.26
CA GLY A 511 -1.91 -31.32 2.05
C GLY A 511 -2.94 -30.97 3.14
N LYS A 512 -3.63 -29.85 3.02
CA LYS A 512 -4.68 -29.40 3.96
C LYS A 512 -6.01 -29.18 3.24
N THR A 513 -7.08 -29.12 4.01
CA THR A 513 -8.43 -28.82 3.50
C THR A 513 -8.54 -27.34 3.15
N ILE A 514 -8.63 -27.04 1.86
CA ILE A 514 -8.61 -25.66 1.32
C ILE A 514 -9.83 -25.46 0.41
N ALA A 515 -10.50 -24.33 0.58
CA ALA A 515 -11.45 -23.77 -0.34
C ALA A 515 -10.82 -22.58 -1.08
N GLY A 516 -11.15 -22.38 -2.35
CA GLY A 516 -10.54 -21.26 -3.09
C GLY A 516 -11.18 -21.00 -4.44
N LYS A 517 -10.71 -19.94 -5.11
CA LYS A 517 -11.12 -19.57 -6.47
C LYS A 517 -10.01 -18.84 -7.20
N SER A 518 -9.81 -19.18 -8.46
CA SER A 518 -8.93 -18.50 -9.39
C SER A 518 -9.68 -17.44 -10.18
N GLY A 519 -9.01 -16.34 -10.51
CA GLY A 519 -9.47 -15.32 -11.43
C GLY A 519 -8.48 -15.12 -12.57
N THR A 520 -9.00 -14.75 -13.73
CA THR A 520 -8.23 -14.29 -14.89
C THR A 520 -9.04 -13.17 -15.53
N ALA A 521 -8.40 -12.05 -15.77
CA ALA A 521 -9.01 -10.90 -16.44
C ALA A 521 -9.24 -11.15 -17.93
N ASN A 522 -10.13 -10.36 -18.53
CA ASN A 522 -10.26 -10.34 -19.97
C ASN A 522 -8.90 -9.93 -20.62
N ASP A 523 -8.63 -10.45 -21.80
CA ASP A 523 -7.40 -10.19 -22.55
C ASP A 523 -6.13 -10.53 -21.72
N ASN A 524 -6.26 -11.41 -20.73
CA ASN A 524 -5.17 -11.88 -19.87
C ASN A 524 -4.35 -10.75 -19.20
N THR A 525 -4.98 -9.64 -18.88
CA THR A 525 -4.30 -8.46 -18.31
C THR A 525 -3.99 -8.60 -16.83
N ALA A 526 -4.60 -9.58 -16.15
CA ALA A 526 -4.35 -9.92 -14.75
C ALA A 526 -4.74 -11.37 -14.46
N ALA A 527 -4.14 -11.93 -13.42
CA ALA A 527 -4.51 -13.20 -12.83
C ALA A 527 -4.49 -13.09 -11.29
N ASP A 528 -5.41 -13.81 -10.62
CA ASP A 528 -5.50 -13.82 -9.18
C ASP A 528 -5.95 -15.17 -8.63
N PHE A 529 -5.71 -15.38 -7.37
CA PHE A 529 -6.17 -16.55 -6.62
C PHE A 529 -6.44 -16.17 -5.18
N VAL A 530 -7.60 -16.56 -4.67
CA VAL A 530 -7.94 -16.47 -3.25
C VAL A 530 -8.23 -17.87 -2.75
N GLY A 531 -7.58 -18.25 -1.66
CA GLY A 531 -7.81 -19.52 -1.00
C GLY A 531 -7.75 -19.37 0.51
N PHE A 532 -8.38 -20.31 1.21
CA PHE A 532 -8.44 -20.27 2.66
C PHE A 532 -8.65 -21.64 3.29
N THR A 533 -8.15 -21.79 4.51
CA THR A 533 -8.57 -22.75 5.52
C THR A 533 -9.55 -22.07 6.48
N PRO A 534 -10.17 -22.74 7.44
CA PRO A 534 -10.99 -22.07 8.45
C PRO A 534 -10.23 -21.00 9.28
N SER A 535 -8.90 -21.09 9.39
CA SER A 535 -8.07 -20.19 10.22
C SER A 535 -7.23 -19.19 9.44
N THR A 536 -7.02 -19.38 8.15
CA THR A 536 -6.11 -18.53 7.37
C THR A 536 -6.61 -18.35 5.95
N LEU A 537 -6.79 -17.10 5.54
CA LEU A 537 -7.06 -16.70 4.17
C LEU A 537 -5.82 -16.08 3.57
N THR A 538 -5.52 -16.41 2.32
CA THR A 538 -4.45 -15.75 1.56
C THR A 538 -4.92 -15.46 0.13
N ALA A 539 -4.61 -14.28 -0.37
CA ALA A 539 -4.89 -13.86 -1.73
C ALA A 539 -3.62 -13.33 -2.40
N PHE A 540 -3.43 -13.71 -3.66
CA PHE A 540 -2.41 -13.15 -4.55
C PHE A 540 -3.03 -12.69 -5.85
N GLY A 541 -2.51 -11.59 -6.38
CA GLY A 541 -2.85 -11.11 -7.72
C GLY A 541 -1.61 -10.58 -8.42
N LEU A 542 -1.62 -10.67 -9.73
CA LEU A 542 -0.60 -10.10 -10.60
C LEU A 542 -1.27 -9.43 -11.80
N TRP A 543 -0.66 -8.35 -12.27
CA TRP A 543 -1.13 -7.61 -13.43
C TRP A 543 0.04 -6.89 -14.11
N TYR A 544 -0.18 -6.53 -15.36
CA TYR A 544 0.83 -5.81 -16.15
C TYR A 544 0.29 -4.41 -16.52
N PRO A 545 0.75 -3.34 -15.83
CA PRO A 545 0.26 -1.99 -16.10
C PRO A 545 0.82 -1.47 -17.44
N SER A 546 -0.04 -0.82 -18.22
CA SER A 546 0.39 -0.15 -19.45
C SER A 546 1.12 1.17 -19.16
N SER A 547 2.15 1.45 -19.92
CA SER A 547 2.86 2.74 -19.87
C SER A 547 1.99 3.94 -20.31
N THR A 548 0.89 3.69 -21.01
CA THR A 548 -0.07 4.69 -21.50
C THR A 548 -1.33 4.81 -20.65
N GLY A 549 -1.39 4.06 -19.54
CA GLY A 549 -2.56 3.91 -18.69
C GLY A 549 -3.41 2.70 -19.06
N GLY A 550 -4.04 2.08 -18.03
CA GLY A 550 -4.76 0.81 -18.18
C GLY A 550 -3.88 -0.40 -17.91
N ALA A 551 -4.22 -1.55 -18.49
CA ALA A 551 -3.51 -2.81 -18.32
C ALA A 551 -3.17 -3.43 -19.68
N GLU A 552 -2.02 -4.09 -19.77
CA GLU A 552 -1.56 -4.85 -20.92
C GLU A 552 -1.62 -6.35 -20.60
N GLU A 553 -1.58 -7.17 -21.66
CA GLU A 553 -1.53 -8.62 -21.51
C GLU A 553 -0.29 -9.05 -20.73
N VAL A 554 -0.49 -9.88 -19.70
CA VAL A 554 0.61 -10.44 -18.92
C VAL A 554 1.46 -11.34 -19.83
N PRO A 555 2.77 -11.13 -19.92
CA PRO A 555 3.64 -12.01 -20.68
C PRO A 555 3.61 -13.45 -20.14
N THR A 556 3.82 -14.45 -21.02
CA THR A 556 4.05 -15.84 -20.58
C THR A 556 5.39 -15.95 -19.89
N PHE A 557 5.45 -16.56 -18.72
CA PHE A 557 6.67 -16.77 -17.94
C PHE A 557 6.61 -18.08 -17.15
N LEU A 558 7.75 -18.70 -16.90
CA LEU A 558 7.89 -19.94 -16.11
C LEU A 558 6.93 -21.08 -16.52
N GLY A 559 6.48 -21.09 -17.76
CA GLY A 559 5.48 -22.06 -18.25
C GLY A 559 4.04 -21.74 -17.84
N TYR A 560 3.77 -20.54 -17.28
CA TYR A 560 2.44 -20.03 -17.01
C TYR A 560 2.00 -19.12 -18.16
N PRO A 561 1.09 -19.56 -19.04
CA PRO A 561 0.58 -18.73 -20.12
C PRO A 561 -0.11 -17.50 -19.51
N HIS A 562 0.35 -16.31 -19.90
CA HIS A 562 -0.20 -15.03 -19.46
C HIS A 562 -0.35 -14.92 -17.92
N GLY A 563 0.54 -15.58 -17.18
CA GLY A 563 0.49 -15.62 -15.71
C GLY A 563 -0.64 -16.45 -15.11
N SER A 564 -1.50 -17.06 -15.92
CA SER A 564 -2.62 -17.88 -15.44
C SER A 564 -2.11 -19.05 -14.60
N GLY A 565 -2.69 -19.26 -13.42
CA GLY A 565 -2.29 -20.30 -12.46
C GLY A 565 -1.09 -19.94 -11.56
N TYR A 566 -0.29 -18.93 -11.90
CA TYR A 566 0.84 -18.52 -11.05
C TYR A 566 0.42 -17.99 -9.69
N PRO A 567 -0.67 -17.22 -9.50
CA PRO A 567 -1.16 -16.85 -8.17
C PRO A 567 -1.52 -18.06 -7.29
N ALA A 568 -2.10 -19.11 -7.87
CA ALA A 568 -2.37 -20.37 -7.14
C ALA A 568 -1.06 -21.09 -6.74
N TYR A 569 -0.03 -21.02 -7.56
CA TYR A 569 1.30 -21.51 -7.21
C TYR A 569 1.93 -20.68 -6.08
N MET A 570 1.89 -19.35 -6.14
CA MET A 570 2.36 -18.48 -5.05
C MET A 570 1.61 -18.78 -3.75
N PHE A 571 0.31 -18.96 -3.82
CA PHE A 571 -0.52 -19.37 -2.69
C PHE A 571 -0.02 -20.69 -2.10
N ALA A 572 0.24 -21.69 -2.93
CA ALA A 572 0.73 -22.99 -2.47
C ALA A 572 2.11 -22.86 -1.81
N GLN A 573 3.01 -22.07 -2.38
CA GLN A 573 4.34 -21.82 -1.83
C GLN A 573 4.31 -21.13 -0.47
N TYR A 574 3.45 -20.13 -0.33
CA TYR A 574 3.28 -19.42 0.93
C TYR A 574 2.59 -20.28 1.98
N MET A 575 1.41 -20.83 1.66
CA MET A 575 0.58 -21.53 2.64
C MET A 575 1.21 -22.84 3.13
N SER A 576 1.98 -23.55 2.30
CA SER A 576 2.67 -24.77 2.74
C SER A 576 3.63 -24.52 3.91
N GLN A 577 4.29 -23.36 3.93
CA GLN A 577 5.21 -22.97 4.99
C GLN A 577 4.47 -22.23 6.13
N ALA A 578 3.55 -21.34 5.77
CA ALA A 578 2.80 -20.57 6.77
C ALA A 578 1.92 -21.44 7.68
N LEU A 579 1.51 -22.62 7.21
CA LEU A 579 0.67 -23.59 7.93
C LEU A 579 1.41 -24.85 8.34
N GLU A 580 2.74 -24.91 8.24
CA GLU A 580 3.52 -26.11 8.51
C GLU A 580 3.22 -26.71 9.89
N SER A 581 3.14 -25.86 10.91
CA SER A 581 2.88 -26.27 12.29
C SER A 581 1.39 -26.29 12.68
N GLU A 582 0.50 -25.85 11.79
CA GLU A 582 -0.94 -25.79 12.09
C GLU A 582 -1.62 -27.12 11.78
N PRO A 583 -2.56 -27.60 12.61
CA PRO A 583 -3.32 -28.79 12.29
C PRO A 583 -4.23 -28.57 11.07
N ASP A 584 -4.57 -29.66 10.36
CA ASP A 584 -5.62 -29.58 9.35
C ASP A 584 -6.98 -29.36 10.03
N GLN A 585 -7.77 -28.43 9.47
CA GLN A 585 -9.09 -28.07 9.95
C GLN A 585 -10.10 -28.31 8.83
N SER A 586 -11.20 -28.94 9.16
CA SER A 586 -12.30 -29.16 8.21
C SER A 586 -13.29 -28.00 8.23
N PHE A 587 -13.86 -27.68 7.08
CA PHE A 587 -15.01 -26.79 6.99
C PHE A 587 -16.26 -27.42 7.63
N PRO A 588 -17.24 -26.62 8.08
CA PRO A 588 -18.50 -27.14 8.61
C PRO A 588 -19.20 -28.04 7.60
N THR A 589 -19.88 -29.08 8.13
CA THR A 589 -20.71 -29.93 7.29
C THR A 589 -21.96 -29.19 6.85
N ALA A 590 -22.22 -29.17 5.53
CA ALA A 590 -23.38 -28.51 4.96
C ALA A 590 -24.45 -29.51 4.48
N THR A 591 -25.70 -29.11 4.63
CA THR A 591 -26.85 -29.83 4.07
C THR A 591 -27.40 -29.01 2.91
N ASP A 592 -27.42 -29.59 1.71
CA ASP A 592 -28.04 -29.00 0.54
C ASP A 592 -29.55 -29.33 0.52
N ASN A 593 -30.33 -28.40 1.02
CA ASN A 593 -31.80 -28.47 1.06
C ASN A 593 -32.44 -27.82 -0.17
N GLY A 594 -31.62 -27.32 -1.12
CA GLY A 594 -32.09 -26.67 -2.31
C GLY A 594 -32.83 -27.61 -3.26
N LYS A 595 -33.53 -27.05 -4.22
CA LYS A 595 -34.27 -27.77 -5.25
C LYS A 595 -33.43 -27.87 -6.52
N VAL A 596 -33.38 -29.07 -7.11
CA VAL A 596 -32.82 -29.26 -8.44
C VAL A 596 -33.68 -28.50 -9.46
N GLY A 597 -33.06 -27.61 -10.27
CA GLY A 597 -33.77 -26.73 -11.18
C GLY A 597 -34.24 -25.41 -10.53
N GLY A 598 -33.81 -25.12 -9.30
CA GLY A 598 -34.12 -23.89 -8.57
C GLY A 598 -35.55 -23.86 -7.99
N PRO A 599 -35.98 -22.73 -7.45
CA PRO A 599 -37.23 -22.60 -6.70
C PRO A 599 -38.48 -22.93 -7.51
N ASP A 600 -38.47 -22.65 -8.81
CA ASP A 600 -39.56 -22.88 -9.75
C ASP A 600 -39.35 -24.11 -10.68
N GLY A 601 -38.22 -24.80 -10.56
CA GLY A 601 -37.86 -25.96 -11.36
C GLY A 601 -37.42 -25.63 -12.80
N THR A 602 -37.14 -24.38 -13.13
CA THR A 602 -36.81 -23.92 -14.50
C THR A 602 -35.33 -23.54 -14.71
N TRP A 603 -34.54 -23.47 -13.62
CA TRP A 603 -33.16 -23.08 -13.72
C TRP A 603 -32.31 -24.15 -14.40
N GLY A 604 -31.46 -23.75 -15.31
CA GLY A 604 -30.61 -24.64 -16.08
C GLY A 604 -31.41 -25.60 -16.97
N THR A 605 -31.28 -26.93 -16.74
CA THR A 605 -32.03 -27.99 -17.44
C THR A 605 -33.38 -28.31 -16.78
N GLY A 606 -33.74 -27.61 -15.71
CA GLY A 606 -34.92 -27.89 -14.90
C GLY A 606 -34.79 -29.15 -14.05
N SER A 607 -35.89 -29.51 -13.36
CA SER A 607 -35.98 -30.67 -12.46
C SER A 607 -35.97 -32.05 -13.14
N ASN A 608 -36.13 -32.09 -14.47
CA ASN A 608 -36.30 -33.32 -15.24
C ASN A 608 -34.99 -33.90 -15.79
N TYR A 609 -33.84 -33.36 -15.48
CA TYR A 609 -32.56 -33.87 -15.96
C TYR A 609 -32.15 -35.14 -15.25
N SER A 610 -32.32 -36.27 -15.91
CA SER A 610 -31.73 -37.53 -15.48
C SER A 610 -30.33 -37.66 -16.08
N LYS A 611 -29.35 -37.97 -15.24
CA LYS A 611 -27.95 -38.17 -15.63
C LYS A 611 -27.85 -39.20 -16.76
N SER A 612 -27.82 -38.73 -18.01
CA SER A 612 -27.50 -39.58 -19.15
C SER A 612 -26.07 -40.08 -19.00
N THR A 613 -25.88 -41.38 -18.98
CA THR A 613 -24.59 -42.08 -18.83
C THR A 613 -23.73 -42.00 -20.10
N ALA A 614 -23.70 -40.86 -20.79
CA ALA A 614 -22.79 -40.65 -21.88
C ALA A 614 -21.53 -39.88 -21.33
N SER A 615 -20.52 -40.68 -20.98
CA SER A 615 -19.17 -40.14 -20.77
C SER A 615 -18.69 -39.39 -22.03
N PRO A 616 -18.26 -38.17 -21.98
CA PRO A 616 -17.67 -37.53 -23.15
C PRO A 616 -16.38 -38.25 -23.48
N THR A 617 -16.31 -38.84 -24.66
CA THR A 617 -15.05 -39.30 -25.27
C THR A 617 -14.22 -38.05 -25.52
N PRO A 618 -13.00 -37.96 -25.02
CA PRO A 618 -12.15 -36.80 -25.33
C PRO A 618 -11.82 -36.81 -26.82
N THR A 619 -12.29 -35.82 -27.56
CA THR A 619 -11.90 -35.58 -28.95
C THR A 619 -10.44 -35.19 -28.95
N ALA A 620 -9.60 -36.03 -29.50
CA ALA A 620 -8.19 -35.84 -29.66
C ALA A 620 -7.88 -34.58 -30.49
N SER A 621 -6.94 -33.79 -30.02
CA SER A 621 -6.29 -32.71 -30.76
C SER A 621 -5.76 -33.22 -32.10
N PRO A 622 -5.81 -32.45 -33.18
CA PRO A 622 -5.23 -32.87 -34.46
C PRO A 622 -3.71 -32.92 -34.37
N SER A 623 -3.17 -34.13 -34.49
CA SER A 623 -1.76 -34.41 -34.68
C SER A 623 -1.40 -34.12 -36.15
N GLU A 624 -0.39 -33.35 -36.38
CA GLU A 624 0.21 -33.17 -37.69
C GLU A 624 0.72 -34.52 -38.25
N SER A 625 0.30 -34.78 -39.47
CA SER A 625 0.68 -35.91 -40.29
C SER A 625 2.05 -35.69 -40.93
N THR A 626 3.03 -36.55 -40.64
CA THR A 626 4.11 -36.83 -41.55
C THR A 626 4.23 -38.32 -41.79
N SER A 627 4.22 -38.64 -43.09
CA SER A 627 4.13 -39.96 -43.70
C SER A 627 5.27 -40.92 -43.32
N ALA A 628 4.87 -42.15 -43.38
CA ALA A 628 5.58 -43.39 -43.17
C ALA A 628 6.68 -43.73 -44.19
N THR A 629 7.60 -44.60 -43.79
CA THR A 629 7.77 -45.89 -44.50
C THR A 629 8.67 -46.87 -43.74
N ALA A 630 8.10 -48.06 -43.52
CA ALA A 630 8.67 -49.40 -43.43
C ALA A 630 9.81 -49.78 -42.46
N SER A 631 9.50 -50.69 -41.56
CA SER A 631 10.32 -51.73 -40.92
C SER A 631 10.96 -52.71 -41.91
N PRO A 632 11.94 -53.64 -41.59
CA PRO A 632 11.89 -54.46 -40.37
C PRO A 632 13.24 -54.87 -39.71
N SER A 633 13.16 -55.28 -38.44
CA SER A 633 13.82 -56.42 -37.78
C SER A 633 15.35 -56.57 -37.72
N THR A 634 15.99 -56.61 -36.56
CA THR A 634 16.41 -57.80 -35.77
C THR A 634 17.43 -57.42 -34.69
N SER A 635 17.19 -58.00 -33.55
CA SER A 635 18.09 -58.43 -32.44
C SER A 635 19.59 -58.03 -32.42
N ALA A 636 20.04 -57.50 -31.27
CA ALA A 636 20.97 -58.17 -30.31
C ALA A 636 21.67 -57.16 -29.38
N THR A 637 21.67 -57.45 -28.11
CA THR A 637 22.45 -56.90 -26.99
C THR A 637 23.74 -57.73 -26.88
N PRO A 638 24.78 -57.47 -26.08
CA PRO A 638 25.26 -56.25 -25.39
C PRO A 638 26.79 -56.02 -25.52
N SER A 639 27.36 -54.95 -24.99
CA SER A 639 28.55 -54.95 -24.13
C SER A 639 29.27 -53.59 -24.02
N GLN A 640 29.39 -53.17 -22.84
CA GLN A 640 30.45 -52.48 -22.04
C GLN A 640 31.60 -51.73 -22.75
N SER A 641 31.91 -50.59 -22.14
CA SER A 641 33.22 -50.20 -21.61
C SER A 641 33.83 -48.88 -22.08
N SER A 642 34.13 -48.10 -21.05
CA SER A 642 35.26 -47.19 -20.81
C SER A 642 35.28 -45.76 -21.34
N SER A 643 35.30 -44.88 -20.36
CA SER A 643 35.94 -43.55 -20.37
C SER A 643 37.45 -43.66 -20.66
N PRO A 644 38.13 -42.58 -21.10
CA PRO A 644 38.66 -41.63 -20.12
C PRO A 644 38.72 -40.13 -20.55
N GLN A 645 38.75 -39.29 -19.54
CA GLN A 645 39.28 -37.94 -19.48
C GLN A 645 40.83 -37.96 -19.45
N PRO A 646 41.62 -36.83 -19.42
CA PRO A 646 41.41 -35.41 -19.78
C PRO A 646 42.58 -34.86 -20.63
N THR A 647 42.55 -33.54 -21.03
CA THR A 647 43.74 -32.66 -20.91
C THR A 647 43.45 -31.18 -21.29
N THR A 648 43.83 -30.36 -20.38
CA THR A 648 44.24 -28.95 -20.33
C THR A 648 44.83 -28.32 -21.60
N SER A 649 44.51 -27.04 -21.86
CA SER A 649 45.46 -25.92 -21.89
C SER A 649 44.81 -24.60 -22.38
N ALA A 650 44.93 -23.57 -21.58
CA ALA A 650 44.99 -22.17 -21.99
C ALA A 650 46.49 -21.86 -22.28
N PRO A 651 46.97 -20.68 -22.71
CA PRO A 651 46.38 -19.32 -22.69
C PRO A 651 46.72 -18.42 -23.91
N THR A 652 46.37 -17.14 -23.84
CA THR A 652 47.15 -15.92 -24.14
C THR A 652 46.54 -14.91 -25.14
N THR A 653 46.17 -13.73 -24.59
CA THR A 653 46.46 -12.33 -24.89
C THR A 653 46.47 -11.77 -26.32
N SER A 654 45.83 -10.63 -26.50
CA SER A 654 46.31 -9.27 -26.87
C SER A 654 45.27 -8.53 -27.65
N ALA A 655 44.71 -7.42 -27.13
CA ALA A 655 45.00 -6.03 -27.28
C ALA A 655 44.88 -5.44 -28.70
N SER A 656 44.06 -4.47 -28.84
CA SER A 656 44.27 -3.05 -29.18
C SER A 656 43.19 -2.47 -30.08
N THR A 657 42.62 -1.33 -29.57
CA THR A 657 42.58 0.04 -30.08
C THR A 657 41.97 0.33 -31.45
N GLU A 658 41.01 1.20 -31.51
CA GLU A 658 40.92 2.57 -31.95
C GLU A 658 39.48 2.89 -32.44
N SER A 659 38.82 3.83 -31.82
CA SER A 659 38.64 5.23 -32.15
C SER A 659 38.13 5.57 -33.55
N SER A 660 36.93 6.15 -33.65
CA SER A 660 36.73 7.36 -34.46
C SER A 660 35.37 8.05 -34.17
N LYS A 661 35.49 9.35 -33.99
CA LYS A 661 34.49 10.42 -33.91
C LYS A 661 33.80 10.66 -35.26
N ALA A 662 32.57 11.20 -35.20
CA ALA A 662 32.06 12.32 -36.00
C ALA A 662 30.66 12.64 -35.46
N GLU A 663 30.43 13.77 -34.82
CA GLU A 663 30.12 15.14 -35.25
C GLU A 663 28.75 15.33 -35.88
N LEU A 664 27.90 16.02 -35.12
CA LEU A 664 27.03 17.19 -35.36
C LEU A 664 26.37 17.39 -36.73
N LYS A 665 25.06 17.63 -36.70
CA LYS A 665 24.52 18.89 -37.24
C LYS A 665 23.12 19.25 -36.70
N ASP A 666 23.01 20.48 -36.28
CA ASP A 666 21.84 21.30 -36.01
C ASP A 666 20.86 21.38 -37.17
N SER A 667 19.58 21.57 -36.87
CA SER A 667 18.78 22.60 -37.52
C SER A 667 17.54 22.96 -36.68
N GLN A 668 17.56 24.22 -36.25
CA GLN A 668 16.41 25.01 -35.80
C GLN A 668 15.44 25.26 -36.94
N THR A 669 14.16 25.40 -36.65
CA THR A 669 13.25 26.47 -37.12
C THR A 669 11.93 26.34 -36.37
N GLN A 670 11.61 27.24 -35.43
CA GLN A 670 10.60 28.31 -35.44
C GLN A 670 9.32 28.01 -36.23
N GLN A 671 8.10 28.16 -35.72
CA GLN A 671 7.40 29.38 -35.33
C GLN A 671 5.93 29.07 -34.91
N ASN A 672 5.45 29.81 -33.92
CA ASN A 672 4.15 30.53 -33.78
C ASN A 672 2.84 29.77 -34.08
N GLY A 673 1.78 29.91 -33.37
CA GLY A 673 1.28 30.95 -32.51
C GLY A 673 -0.20 30.75 -32.21
N THR A 674 -0.63 31.37 -31.12
CA THR A 674 -1.91 31.98 -30.81
C THR A 674 -3.16 31.11 -30.53
N SER A 675 -3.59 31.22 -29.30
CA SER A 675 -4.92 31.65 -28.75
C SER A 675 -6.15 30.80 -29.04
N GLU A 676 -6.76 30.27 -28.02
CA GLU A 676 -7.89 30.81 -27.23
C GLU A 676 -7.88 30.28 -25.79
#